data_afa9e4e5c80af4f0c883cfe0a14475e1
#
_entry.id   afa9e4e5c80af4f0c883cfe0a14475e1
#
_cell.length_a   1.000
_cell.length_b   1.000
_cell.length_c   1.000
_cell.angle_alpha   90.00
_cell.angle_beta   90.00
_cell.angle_gamma   90.00
#
_symmetry.space_group_name_H-M   'P 1'
#
loop_
_entity.id
_entity.type
_entity.pdbx_description
1 polymer ?
#
loop_
_entity_poly.entity_id
_entity_poly.type
_entity_poly.pdbx_seq_one_letter_code
_entity_poly.pdbx_strand_id
1 'polypeptide(L)'
;MFVILVSLLQAAVVQPPQRPVNDPGVMAVGQRITPAGVQSVFTGRVAGVRFGRDANEVWVLVPGSAWRLAWRDNRVLAHVEFNGRPGVHGMAIDPLTQQPTVSSVGRMPADVAASRTPGGPPLSRAKAVAQWVRYSSDSAATVVAQSGALGAFMAGGTAIAATPGPDGHRVAVVPLPADDQLVVLDADRGTRLRTVPLGVLPVASAISTDGAVAWVTVFGGPKPTSGQRRASQCCDPAAEPVRVNARGLALPGTVERIDVAQGTVTHRITVGAHPTGLVWDQQRQRLYVANGNSDDISVVDTRRNTLLGTIPITPFRERRIGLTPTALALSPDGGTLFATLGGANAVALFRVADSGSALASFRGLVPTGWYPSSIDVSADGTTLAVGTLFGVGAGTGRTGGQTGRYVFAERGSVTIMPVPGDAELAAYTVSVAENNRFHLATGAAAPSLAPRASVVARAVPERPGEPSLIRHVVYIIKENRTYDQVLGDIGKGASDSSLTMYGRDVTPNTHALAEQFVLLDHFFASGGNSADGHNWLTQANETAYPMWPLYFGRSYPSEGNDPLTYSSGGFLWEAARAKGKRVVSFGEYAPAPSDTMPSVRARLMAMYRDSATYTPANARRTLRGMYNTRSEIPSLDRILVREYPGWTQEVPDVVKADIIREHLREWEAAKEMPHLTLVILPNDHTQGTSAGWCTPRACVADNDLALGKVVEALSHSSFWKDMAILVVEDDAQNGVDHIDGHRTVALVASPYAKRNAIDSTFYSQPSMVKTIELMLGLPALSLFDLVATDMRESFIGPEQQPDFTPYTAIVPRQSLYETNVKVGAITGPDAPARRAAALASARMNFHDPDAAPTERLNHILWGDAKGWRVPYPTVRRSLFFPLAVDIDDDDREEREKRKR
;
A
#
# COMPACT_ATOMS: atom_id res chain seq x y z
N MET A 1 59.18 -20.33 -18.67
CA MET A 1 58.87 -19.00 -18.16
C MET A 1 57.36 -18.93 -17.99
N PHE A 2 56.89 -19.37 -16.81
CA PHE A 2 55.47 -19.38 -16.46
C PHE A 2 55.11 -18.01 -15.88
N VAL A 3 54.21 -17.28 -16.56
CA VAL A 3 53.65 -16.03 -16.04
C VAL A 3 52.44 -16.43 -15.19
N ILE A 4 52.53 -16.28 -13.88
CA ILE A 4 51.41 -16.42 -12.95
C ILE A 4 50.62 -15.11 -13.01
N LEU A 5 49.41 -15.16 -13.63
CA LEU A 5 48.45 -14.08 -13.56
C LEU A 5 47.80 -14.11 -12.18
N VAL A 6 48.20 -13.20 -11.30
CA VAL A 6 47.52 -12.96 -10.03
C VAL A 6 46.31 -12.04 -10.33
N SER A 7 45.13 -12.63 -10.42
CA SER A 7 43.86 -11.87 -10.44
C SER A 7 43.62 -11.27 -9.05
N LEU A 8 43.97 -10.00 -8.90
CA LEU A 8 43.48 -9.20 -7.77
C LEU A 8 41.99 -9.03 -7.90
N LEU A 9 41.20 -9.84 -7.19
CA LEU A 9 39.82 -9.50 -6.88
C LEU A 9 39.86 -8.24 -6.02
N GLN A 10 39.64 -7.08 -6.65
CA GLN A 10 39.26 -5.87 -5.91
C GLN A 10 37.88 -6.14 -5.28
N ALA A 11 37.85 -6.34 -3.96
CA ALA A 11 36.60 -6.29 -3.22
C ALA A 11 35.91 -4.98 -3.58
N ALA A 12 34.68 -5.06 -4.08
CA ALA A 12 33.91 -3.86 -4.42
C ALA A 12 33.79 -3.02 -3.15
N VAL A 13 34.29 -1.79 -3.20
CA VAL A 13 34.16 -0.84 -2.07
C VAL A 13 32.67 -0.52 -1.90
N VAL A 14 32.11 -0.92 -0.77
CA VAL A 14 30.72 -0.64 -0.44
C VAL A 14 30.56 0.87 -0.27
N GLN A 15 29.71 1.48 -1.10
CA GLN A 15 29.48 2.92 -1.04
C GLN A 15 28.63 3.26 0.18
N PRO A 16 28.95 4.34 0.91
CA PRO A 16 28.13 4.77 2.04
C PRO A 16 26.75 5.26 1.57
N PRO A 17 25.71 5.22 2.43
CA PRO A 17 24.40 5.76 2.11
C PRO A 17 24.47 7.27 1.82
N GLN A 18 23.54 7.75 1.00
CA GLN A 18 23.47 9.16 0.64
C GLN A 18 23.03 10.02 1.84
N ARG A 19 23.60 11.21 1.95
CA ARG A 19 23.18 12.23 2.91
C ARG A 19 22.23 13.26 2.28
N PRO A 20 22.66 14.10 1.34
CA PRO A 20 21.78 14.97 0.59
C PRO A 20 21.11 14.21 -0.55
N VAL A 21 19.85 14.51 -0.81
CA VAL A 21 19.09 14.01 -1.96
C VAL A 21 18.64 15.21 -2.79
N ASN A 22 19.13 15.30 -4.01
CA ASN A 22 18.87 16.42 -4.92
C ASN A 22 17.53 16.29 -5.66
N ASP A 23 16.94 15.10 -5.70
CA ASP A 23 15.70 14.81 -6.40
C ASP A 23 14.74 13.98 -5.52
N PRO A 24 14.19 14.55 -4.44
CA PRO A 24 13.19 13.87 -3.64
C PRO A 24 12.00 13.47 -4.51
N GLY A 25 11.43 12.29 -4.24
CA GLY A 25 10.18 11.87 -4.87
C GLY A 25 9.00 12.70 -4.35
N VAL A 26 7.87 12.56 -5.01
CA VAL A 26 6.63 13.23 -4.61
C VAL A 26 6.02 12.50 -3.41
N MET A 27 5.57 13.27 -2.42
CA MET A 27 4.76 12.76 -1.31
C MET A 27 3.32 12.60 -1.79
N ALA A 28 3.00 11.40 -2.27
CA ALA A 28 1.73 11.14 -2.96
C ALA A 28 0.45 11.36 -2.12
N VAL A 29 0.58 11.60 -0.83
CA VAL A 29 -0.52 12.01 0.07
C VAL A 29 -0.58 13.52 0.34
N GLY A 30 0.29 14.30 -0.30
CA GLY A 30 0.30 15.77 -0.22
C GLY A 30 0.88 16.37 1.06
N GLN A 31 1.53 15.55 1.89
CA GLN A 31 2.27 16.01 3.07
C GLN A 31 3.64 16.58 2.69
N ARG A 32 4.31 17.21 3.65
CA ARG A 32 5.72 17.61 3.54
C ARG A 32 6.54 16.86 4.58
N ILE A 33 7.84 16.77 4.35
CA ILE A 33 8.78 16.20 5.32
C ILE A 33 9.93 17.20 5.56
N THR A 34 10.29 17.39 6.83
CA THR A 34 11.44 18.21 7.28
C THR A 34 12.15 17.44 8.39
N PRO A 35 12.82 16.31 8.07
CA PRO A 35 13.38 15.44 9.09
C PRO A 35 14.37 16.19 10.00
N ALA A 36 14.24 15.98 11.31
CA ALA A 36 15.18 16.51 12.28
C ALA A 36 16.49 15.71 12.27
N GLY A 37 17.61 16.37 12.64
CA GLY A 37 18.90 15.72 12.80
C GLY A 37 19.60 15.31 11.50
N VAL A 38 20.37 14.22 11.56
CA VAL A 38 21.17 13.72 10.44
C VAL A 38 20.45 12.58 9.74
N GLN A 39 20.22 12.75 8.44
CA GLN A 39 19.55 11.75 7.61
C GLN A 39 20.56 10.93 6.79
N SER A 40 20.37 9.63 6.72
CA SER A 40 21.02 8.72 5.77
C SER A 40 19.94 8.01 4.95
N VAL A 41 20.10 8.03 3.63
CA VAL A 41 19.13 7.51 2.66
C VAL A 41 19.60 6.17 2.10
N PHE A 42 18.73 5.19 2.15
CA PHE A 42 18.99 3.84 1.70
C PHE A 42 18.10 3.47 0.53
N THR A 43 18.48 2.46 -0.13
CA THR A 43 17.73 1.75 -1.13
C THR A 43 16.65 0.90 -0.51
N GLY A 44 15.43 1.04 -0.99
CA GLY A 44 14.27 0.32 -0.46
C GLY A 44 13.84 0.81 0.92
N ARG A 45 12.90 0.12 1.50
CA ARG A 45 12.28 0.45 2.79
C ARG A 45 13.22 0.16 3.96
N VAL A 46 13.39 1.10 4.89
CA VAL A 46 14.09 0.81 6.14
C VAL A 46 13.14 0.10 7.10
N ALA A 47 13.33 -1.19 7.27
CA ALA A 47 12.48 -2.06 8.09
C ALA A 47 12.90 -2.13 9.56
N GLY A 48 14.10 -1.68 9.89
CA GLY A 48 14.61 -1.72 11.25
C GLY A 48 15.83 -0.82 11.46
N VAL A 49 15.90 -0.21 12.64
CA VAL A 49 17.09 0.54 13.10
C VAL A 49 17.35 0.18 14.55
N ARG A 50 18.61 -0.05 14.92
CA ARG A 50 19.07 -0.27 16.29
C ARG A 50 20.42 0.37 16.51
N PHE A 51 20.65 0.95 17.68
CA PHE A 51 21.99 1.33 18.07
C PHE A 51 22.88 0.08 18.22
N GLY A 52 24.16 0.26 17.93
CA GLY A 52 25.18 -0.77 18.13
C GLY A 52 25.68 -0.75 19.57
N ARG A 53 27.03 -0.84 19.74
CA ARG A 53 27.66 -0.86 21.06
C ARG A 53 27.56 0.46 21.81
N ASP A 54 27.44 1.54 21.09
CA ASP A 54 27.28 2.89 21.64
C ASP A 54 26.43 3.80 20.73
N ALA A 55 26.19 5.03 21.16
CA ALA A 55 25.37 6.00 20.45
C ALA A 55 25.97 6.50 19.12
N ASN A 56 27.21 6.13 18.76
CA ASN A 56 27.85 6.52 17.49
C ASN A 56 27.64 5.52 16.37
N GLU A 57 27.19 4.33 16.70
CA GLU A 57 26.98 3.23 15.74
C GLU A 57 25.50 2.84 15.63
N VAL A 58 25.04 2.64 14.42
CA VAL A 58 23.66 2.14 14.15
C VAL A 58 23.70 0.98 13.17
N TRP A 59 22.84 0.01 13.44
CA TRP A 59 22.47 -1.02 12.50
C TRP A 59 21.19 -0.61 11.79
N VAL A 60 21.16 -0.79 10.47
CA VAL A 60 20.02 -0.47 9.60
C VAL A 60 19.68 -1.69 8.77
N LEU A 61 18.40 -2.10 8.80
CA LEU A 61 17.91 -3.25 8.08
C LEU A 61 17.06 -2.77 6.88
N VAL A 62 17.48 -3.20 5.69
CA VAL A 62 16.75 -2.91 4.44
C VAL A 62 16.55 -4.23 3.66
N PRO A 63 15.69 -4.28 2.63
CA PRO A 63 15.57 -5.46 1.79
C PRO A 63 16.93 -5.91 1.25
N GLY A 64 17.26 -7.19 1.46
CA GLY A 64 18.48 -7.81 0.99
C GLY A 64 19.75 -7.47 1.73
N SER A 65 19.75 -6.54 2.71
CA SER A 65 20.98 -6.25 3.44
C SER A 65 20.78 -5.62 4.81
N ALA A 66 21.80 -5.76 5.66
CA ALA A 66 21.95 -5.05 6.92
C ALA A 66 23.26 -4.24 6.90
N TRP A 67 23.16 -3.00 7.37
CA TRP A 67 24.26 -2.04 7.39
C TRP A 67 24.63 -1.70 8.82
N ARG A 68 25.93 -1.62 9.13
CA ARG A 68 26.44 -1.02 10.35
C ARG A 68 27.19 0.26 10.00
N LEU A 69 26.79 1.37 10.56
CA LEU A 69 27.30 2.69 10.23
C LEU A 69 27.82 3.41 11.47
N ALA A 70 29.02 4.02 11.33
CA ALA A 70 29.41 5.18 12.14
C ALA A 70 28.65 6.39 11.56
N TRP A 71 27.48 6.69 12.13
CA TRP A 71 26.52 7.58 11.48
C TRP A 71 26.99 9.04 11.40
N ARG A 72 27.87 9.50 12.31
CA ARG A 72 28.34 10.91 12.32
C ARG A 72 29.15 11.24 11.07
N ASP A 73 30.06 10.37 10.70
CA ASP A 73 30.94 10.51 9.53
C ASP A 73 30.47 9.70 8.31
N ASN A 74 29.32 9.07 8.40
CA ASN A 74 28.69 8.28 7.34
C ASN A 74 29.58 7.10 6.86
N ARG A 75 30.40 6.53 7.72
CA ARG A 75 31.34 5.46 7.38
C ARG A 75 30.66 4.10 7.58
N VAL A 76 30.72 3.25 6.55
CA VAL A 76 30.27 1.87 6.64
C VAL A 76 31.25 1.07 7.48
N LEU A 77 30.78 0.51 8.58
CA LEU A 77 31.57 -0.35 9.47
C LEU A 77 31.41 -1.82 9.11
N ALA A 78 30.21 -2.21 8.65
CA ALA A 78 29.92 -3.53 8.11
C ALA A 78 28.74 -3.45 7.15
N HIS A 79 28.73 -4.36 6.16
CA HIS A 79 27.61 -4.54 5.24
C HIS A 79 27.43 -6.04 5.01
N VAL A 80 26.22 -6.53 5.30
CA VAL A 80 25.85 -7.95 5.13
C VAL A 80 24.75 -8.03 4.09
N GLU A 81 24.99 -8.79 3.05
CA GLU A 81 23.97 -9.14 2.08
C GLU A 81 23.30 -10.47 2.47
N PHE A 82 21.99 -10.55 2.35
CA PHE A 82 21.24 -11.78 2.52
C PHE A 82 20.16 -11.90 1.45
N ASN A 83 19.84 -13.14 1.09
CA ASN A 83 18.81 -13.40 0.10
C ASN A 83 17.43 -13.39 0.78
N GLY A 84 16.74 -12.26 0.69
CA GLY A 84 15.40 -12.17 1.25
C GLY A 84 15.02 -10.78 1.74
N ARG A 85 13.98 -10.74 2.53
CA ARG A 85 13.38 -9.53 3.08
C ARG A 85 13.38 -9.54 4.58
N PRO A 86 13.49 -8.35 5.18
CA PRO A 86 13.33 -8.24 6.62
C PRO A 86 11.92 -8.63 7.04
N GLY A 87 11.83 -9.22 8.22
CA GLY A 87 10.57 -9.31 8.95
C GLY A 87 10.11 -7.95 9.48
N VAL A 88 8.84 -7.83 9.79
CA VAL A 88 8.28 -6.64 10.46
C VAL A 88 8.91 -6.52 11.85
N HIS A 89 9.47 -5.33 12.15
CA HIS A 89 10.30 -5.14 13.34
C HIS A 89 11.43 -6.19 13.49
N GLY A 90 11.91 -6.72 12.36
CA GLY A 90 12.72 -7.93 12.28
C GLY A 90 14.16 -7.79 12.77
N MET A 91 14.56 -6.66 13.39
CA MET A 91 15.88 -6.45 13.94
C MET A 91 15.86 -6.25 15.45
N ALA A 92 16.72 -7.00 16.15
CA ALA A 92 17.02 -6.78 17.56
C ALA A 92 18.53 -6.87 17.78
N ILE A 93 19.02 -6.26 18.86
CA ILE A 93 20.38 -6.45 19.35
C ILE A 93 20.32 -7.44 20.50
N ASP A 94 21.13 -8.45 20.47
CA ASP A 94 21.32 -9.42 21.55
C ASP A 94 21.86 -8.67 22.79
N PRO A 95 21.13 -8.61 23.89
CA PRO A 95 21.49 -7.79 25.05
C PRO A 95 22.78 -8.28 25.75
N LEU A 96 23.15 -9.55 25.60
CA LEU A 96 24.36 -10.11 26.20
C LEU A 96 25.59 -9.87 25.30
N THR A 97 25.47 -10.15 24.00
CA THR A 97 26.63 -10.18 23.11
C THR A 97 26.76 -8.92 22.27
N GLN A 98 25.76 -8.03 22.29
CA GLN A 98 25.67 -6.82 21.45
C GLN A 98 25.72 -7.14 19.94
N GLN A 99 25.31 -8.34 19.56
CA GLN A 99 25.25 -8.81 18.19
C GLN A 99 23.86 -8.56 17.59
N PRO A 100 23.76 -8.13 16.32
CA PRO A 100 22.47 -7.93 15.68
C PRO A 100 21.84 -9.26 15.29
N THR A 101 20.53 -9.36 15.46
CA THR A 101 19.72 -10.46 14.96
C THR A 101 18.69 -9.94 13.98
N VAL A 102 18.41 -10.75 12.98
CA VAL A 102 17.48 -10.44 11.91
C VAL A 102 16.53 -11.61 11.72
N SER A 103 15.23 -11.34 11.79
CA SER A 103 14.24 -12.21 11.18
C SER A 103 14.03 -11.77 9.73
N SER A 104 13.95 -12.72 8.83
CA SER A 104 13.82 -12.44 7.39
C SER A 104 13.04 -13.53 6.68
N VAL A 105 12.59 -13.21 5.48
CA VAL A 105 11.94 -14.16 4.57
C VAL A 105 12.79 -14.29 3.33
N GLY A 106 13.30 -15.50 3.09
CA GLY A 106 14.18 -15.79 1.98
C GLY A 106 13.80 -17.08 1.27
N ARG A 107 14.49 -17.36 0.16
CA ARG A 107 14.34 -18.62 -0.57
C ARG A 107 15.22 -19.68 0.06
N MET A 108 14.66 -20.86 0.24
CA MET A 108 15.45 -22.04 0.55
C MET A 108 15.70 -22.91 -0.68
N PRO A 109 16.85 -23.61 -0.74
CA PRO A 109 17.06 -24.69 -1.71
C PRO A 109 15.93 -25.70 -1.67
N ALA A 110 15.63 -26.32 -2.82
CA ALA A 110 14.45 -27.20 -2.98
C ALA A 110 14.48 -28.43 -2.05
N ASP A 111 15.67 -28.90 -1.67
CA ASP A 111 15.91 -30.02 -0.75
C ASP A 111 15.47 -29.67 0.70
N VAL A 112 15.64 -28.44 1.12
CA VAL A 112 15.20 -27.97 2.45
C VAL A 112 13.70 -27.66 2.48
N ALA A 113 13.13 -27.22 1.37
CA ALA A 113 11.69 -27.01 1.23
C ALA A 113 10.90 -28.33 1.29
N ALA A 114 11.53 -29.46 0.91
CA ALA A 114 10.93 -30.81 0.93
C ALA A 114 10.81 -31.42 2.35
N SER A 115 11.44 -30.87 3.37
CA SER A 115 11.45 -31.41 4.74
C SER A 115 10.24 -31.00 5.60
N ARG A 116 9.18 -30.48 5.01
CA ARG A 116 7.94 -30.16 5.72
C ARG A 116 7.18 -31.43 6.11
N THR A 117 6.51 -31.33 7.25
CA THR A 117 5.62 -32.37 7.77
C THR A 117 4.62 -32.82 6.70
N PRO A 118 4.48 -34.12 6.41
CA PRO A 118 3.48 -34.60 5.46
C PRO A 118 2.07 -34.14 5.89
N GLY A 119 1.33 -33.49 4.99
CA GLY A 119 -0.06 -33.04 5.24
C GLY A 119 -0.24 -31.55 5.50
N GLY A 120 0.82 -30.74 5.50
CA GLY A 120 0.69 -29.28 5.50
C GLY A 120 0.20 -28.74 4.15
N PRO A 121 -0.49 -27.60 4.10
CA PRO A 121 -0.94 -27.00 2.86
C PRO A 121 0.24 -26.77 1.90
N PRO A 122 0.03 -26.89 0.58
CA PRO A 122 1.08 -26.57 -0.37
C PRO A 122 1.55 -25.13 -0.13
N LEU A 123 2.86 -24.95 0.01
CA LEU A 123 3.45 -23.61 -0.03
C LEU A 123 2.95 -22.93 -1.30
N SER A 124 2.46 -21.69 -1.19
CA SER A 124 2.25 -20.86 -2.36
C SER A 124 3.48 -20.97 -3.27
N ARG A 125 3.34 -20.81 -4.57
CA ARG A 125 4.40 -21.02 -5.59
C ARG A 125 5.70 -20.26 -5.29
N ALA A 126 5.69 -19.26 -4.42
CA ALA A 126 6.89 -18.67 -3.83
C ALA A 126 7.40 -19.58 -2.71
N LYS A 127 8.48 -20.28 -2.95
CA LYS A 127 9.21 -21.10 -1.97
C LYS A 127 9.94 -20.23 -0.92
N ALA A 128 9.29 -19.18 -0.44
CA ALA A 128 9.84 -18.27 0.55
C ALA A 128 9.54 -18.79 1.95
N VAL A 129 10.57 -18.81 2.79
CA VAL A 129 10.49 -19.30 4.15
C VAL A 129 11.03 -18.27 5.14
N ALA A 130 10.39 -18.19 6.31
CA ALA A 130 10.89 -17.39 7.40
C ALA A 130 12.16 -18.00 8.00
N GLN A 131 13.13 -17.14 8.33
CA GLN A 131 14.43 -17.50 8.92
C GLN A 131 14.78 -16.50 10.03
N TRP A 132 15.70 -16.92 10.89
CA TRP A 132 16.35 -16.08 11.88
C TRP A 132 17.86 -16.25 11.81
N VAL A 133 18.60 -15.14 11.90
CA VAL A 133 20.06 -15.12 11.82
C VAL A 133 20.62 -14.15 12.86
N ARG A 134 21.71 -14.52 13.53
CA ARG A 134 22.53 -13.64 14.35
C ARG A 134 23.89 -13.46 13.69
N TYR A 135 24.29 -12.21 13.55
CA TYR A 135 25.59 -11.84 12.97
C TYR A 135 26.56 -11.39 14.05
N SER A 136 27.87 -11.57 13.82
CA SER A 136 28.88 -10.94 14.66
C SER A 136 28.80 -9.42 14.54
N SER A 137 29.27 -8.72 15.57
CA SER A 137 29.37 -7.25 15.57
C SER A 137 30.79 -6.77 15.20
N ASP A 138 31.59 -7.60 14.56
CA ASP A 138 32.89 -7.21 13.98
C ASP A 138 32.68 -6.57 12.59
N SER A 139 33.80 -6.16 11.95
CA SER A 139 33.75 -5.54 10.63
C SER A 139 33.34 -6.51 9.50
N ALA A 140 33.47 -7.81 9.71
CA ALA A 140 33.07 -8.82 8.73
C ALA A 140 31.60 -9.19 8.82
N ALA A 141 30.97 -8.94 9.98
CA ALA A 141 29.56 -9.26 10.27
C ALA A 141 29.17 -10.68 9.83
N THR A 142 29.96 -11.67 10.27
CA THR A 142 29.74 -13.06 9.91
C THR A 142 28.56 -13.68 10.64
N VAL A 143 27.96 -14.71 10.06
CA VAL A 143 26.90 -15.49 10.71
C VAL A 143 27.47 -16.25 11.88
N VAL A 144 26.93 -16.02 13.09
CA VAL A 144 27.35 -16.73 14.32
C VAL A 144 26.29 -17.73 14.81
N ALA A 145 25.02 -17.51 14.45
CA ALA A 145 23.96 -18.49 14.64
C ALA A 145 22.88 -18.30 13.58
N GLN A 146 22.28 -19.39 13.10
CA GLN A 146 21.24 -19.35 12.08
C GLN A 146 20.20 -20.45 12.30
N SER A 147 18.95 -20.14 12.10
CA SER A 147 17.88 -21.13 12.07
C SER A 147 17.80 -21.84 10.71
N GLY A 148 17.21 -23.04 10.69
CA GLY A 148 16.60 -23.58 9.47
C GLY A 148 15.34 -22.80 9.08
N ALA A 149 14.51 -23.39 8.19
CA ALA A 149 13.19 -22.88 7.87
C ALA A 149 12.30 -22.84 9.13
N LEU A 150 11.78 -21.67 9.48
CA LEU A 150 10.90 -21.50 10.63
C LEU A 150 9.42 -21.66 10.26
N GLY A 151 9.00 -21.12 9.14
CA GLY A 151 7.61 -21.10 8.70
C GLY A 151 7.45 -20.55 7.30
N ALA A 152 6.23 -20.16 6.96
CA ALA A 152 5.86 -19.63 5.66
C ALA A 152 6.39 -18.18 5.44
N PHE A 153 5.93 -17.53 4.43
CA PHE A 153 6.43 -16.31 3.79
C PHE A 153 6.44 -15.00 4.62
N MET A 154 6.17 -15.05 5.93
CA MET A 154 6.21 -13.88 6.82
C MET A 154 7.02 -14.14 8.08
N ALA A 155 7.74 -13.13 8.55
CA ALA A 155 8.45 -13.12 9.81
C ALA A 155 8.17 -11.83 10.58
N GLY A 156 8.02 -11.93 11.89
CA GLY A 156 7.75 -10.80 12.77
C GLY A 156 8.98 -10.35 13.57
N GLY A 157 8.75 -9.43 14.48
CA GLY A 157 9.74 -8.80 15.35
C GLY A 157 10.31 -9.77 16.37
N THR A 158 11.61 -10.04 16.26
CA THR A 158 12.34 -10.93 17.17
C THR A 158 12.66 -10.27 18.51
N ALA A 159 12.71 -11.05 19.59
CA ALA A 159 13.24 -10.65 20.89
C ALA A 159 14.16 -11.75 21.45
N ILE A 160 15.20 -11.35 22.21
CA ILE A 160 16.22 -12.25 22.76
C ILE A 160 16.36 -12.03 24.25
N ALA A 161 16.39 -13.10 25.03
CA ALA A 161 16.68 -13.08 26.45
C ALA A 161 18.17 -12.76 26.72
N ALA A 162 18.43 -12.04 27.81
CA ALA A 162 19.79 -11.70 28.23
C ALA A 162 20.50 -12.88 28.96
N THR A 163 19.71 -13.66 29.73
CA THR A 163 20.23 -14.79 30.52
C THR A 163 19.50 -16.09 30.17
N PRO A 164 20.06 -17.27 30.47
CA PRO A 164 19.37 -18.53 30.31
C PRO A 164 18.08 -18.59 31.12
N GLY A 165 17.06 -19.22 30.57
CA GLY A 165 15.80 -19.48 31.22
C GLY A 165 15.82 -20.71 32.14
N PRO A 166 14.65 -21.07 32.70
CA PRO A 166 14.53 -22.20 33.62
C PRO A 166 14.98 -23.56 33.08
N ASP A 167 14.95 -23.72 31.75
CA ASP A 167 15.41 -24.93 31.06
C ASP A 167 16.92 -24.90 30.68
N GLY A 168 17.66 -23.89 31.13
CA GLY A 168 19.09 -23.75 30.94
C GLY A 168 19.48 -23.21 29.55
N HIS A 169 18.51 -22.89 28.68
CA HIS A 169 18.75 -22.30 27.36
C HIS A 169 18.53 -20.78 27.39
N ARG A 170 19.39 -20.04 26.71
CA ARG A 170 19.14 -18.66 26.36
C ARG A 170 18.30 -18.64 25.09
N VAL A 171 17.16 -17.99 25.12
CA VAL A 171 16.16 -18.12 24.06
C VAL A 171 15.99 -16.86 23.25
N ALA A 172 15.67 -17.05 21.97
CA ALA A 172 15.12 -16.04 21.07
C ALA A 172 13.71 -16.46 20.66
N VAL A 173 12.82 -15.48 20.47
CA VAL A 173 11.45 -15.71 20.03
C VAL A 173 11.19 -14.96 18.73
N VAL A 174 10.51 -15.62 17.78
CA VAL A 174 10.22 -15.09 16.45
C VAL A 174 8.75 -15.35 16.15
N PRO A 175 7.89 -14.33 16.09
CA PRO A 175 6.52 -14.45 15.61
C PRO A 175 6.51 -14.80 14.12
N LEU A 176 5.61 -15.70 13.72
CA LEU A 176 5.36 -16.10 12.34
C LEU A 176 3.93 -15.72 11.95
N PRO A 177 3.73 -14.54 11.33
CA PRO A 177 2.40 -14.02 11.02
C PRO A 177 1.57 -14.94 10.13
N ALA A 178 2.16 -15.53 9.10
CA ALA A 178 1.45 -16.41 8.17
C ALA A 178 1.13 -17.80 8.74
N ASP A 179 1.78 -18.19 9.84
CA ASP A 179 1.59 -19.50 10.48
C ASP A 179 0.81 -19.40 11.82
N ASP A 180 0.43 -18.20 12.25
CA ASP A 180 -0.22 -17.93 13.54
C ASP A 180 0.51 -18.54 14.74
N GLN A 181 1.85 -18.39 14.76
CA GLN A 181 2.70 -19.08 15.72
C GLN A 181 3.82 -18.19 16.25
N LEU A 182 4.33 -18.55 17.44
CA LEU A 182 5.64 -18.09 17.92
C LEU A 182 6.61 -19.26 17.90
N VAL A 183 7.77 -19.07 17.29
CA VAL A 183 8.89 -20.03 17.37
C VAL A 183 9.83 -19.60 18.48
N VAL A 184 10.20 -20.53 19.35
CA VAL A 184 11.22 -20.37 20.37
C VAL A 184 12.48 -21.08 19.89
N LEU A 185 13.59 -20.34 19.87
CA LEU A 185 14.92 -20.81 19.41
C LEU A 185 15.91 -20.80 20.57
N ASP A 186 16.87 -21.71 20.53
CA ASP A 186 18.13 -21.54 21.25
C ASP A 186 18.87 -20.35 20.60
N ALA A 187 19.05 -19.26 21.34
CA ALA A 187 19.62 -18.02 20.82
C ALA A 187 21.11 -18.16 20.46
N ASP A 188 21.82 -19.13 21.01
CA ASP A 188 23.24 -19.33 20.76
C ASP A 188 23.51 -20.25 19.55
N ARG A 189 22.57 -21.17 19.26
CA ARG A 189 22.68 -22.15 18.16
C ARG A 189 21.74 -21.89 16.99
N GLY A 190 20.69 -21.12 17.16
CA GLY A 190 19.64 -20.94 16.16
C GLY A 190 18.70 -22.15 15.99
N THR A 191 18.79 -23.16 16.86
CA THR A 191 17.98 -24.38 16.78
C THR A 191 16.60 -24.15 17.37
N ARG A 192 15.57 -24.69 16.70
CA ARG A 192 14.19 -24.61 17.20
C ARG A 192 14.03 -25.47 18.45
N LEU A 193 13.60 -24.87 19.54
CA LEU A 193 13.27 -25.55 20.78
C LEU A 193 11.80 -25.95 20.82
N ARG A 194 10.90 -25.01 20.43
CA ARG A 194 9.45 -25.24 20.42
C ARG A 194 8.69 -24.27 19.52
N THR A 195 7.44 -24.57 19.32
CA THR A 195 6.48 -23.71 18.58
C THR A 195 5.23 -23.56 19.41
N VAL A 196 4.71 -22.33 19.52
CA VAL A 196 3.54 -21.97 20.33
C VAL A 196 2.44 -21.44 19.42
N PRO A 197 1.26 -22.08 19.32
CA PRO A 197 0.13 -21.56 18.57
C PRO A 197 -0.38 -20.26 19.23
N LEU A 198 -0.64 -19.24 18.40
CA LEU A 198 -1.16 -17.93 18.78
C LEU A 198 -2.50 -17.63 18.10
N GLY A 199 -3.02 -16.43 18.33
CA GLY A 199 -4.09 -15.86 17.53
C GLY A 199 -3.64 -15.49 16.12
N VAL A 200 -4.50 -14.79 15.38
CA VAL A 200 -4.33 -14.49 13.96
C VAL A 200 -3.30 -13.37 13.77
N LEU A 201 -2.29 -13.63 12.96
CA LEU A 201 -1.25 -12.70 12.53
C LEU A 201 -0.43 -12.09 13.70
N PRO A 202 0.42 -12.89 14.40
CA PRO A 202 1.33 -12.38 15.43
C PRO A 202 2.47 -11.56 14.77
N VAL A 203 2.76 -10.34 15.29
CA VAL A 203 3.62 -9.37 14.58
C VAL A 203 4.92 -9.07 15.32
N ALA A 204 4.86 -8.64 16.57
CA ALA A 204 6.03 -8.21 17.32
C ALA A 204 6.10 -8.90 18.68
N SER A 205 7.31 -9.03 19.23
CA SER A 205 7.53 -9.70 20.51
C SER A 205 8.41 -8.90 21.46
N ALA A 206 8.22 -9.12 22.76
CA ALA A 206 9.13 -8.74 23.83
C ALA A 206 9.31 -9.93 24.77
N ILE A 207 10.49 -10.04 25.40
CA ILE A 207 10.82 -11.17 26.27
C ILE A 207 11.43 -10.68 27.60
N SER A 208 11.19 -11.42 28.67
CA SER A 208 11.84 -11.14 29.96
C SER A 208 13.36 -11.38 29.90
N THR A 209 14.09 -10.70 30.74
CA THR A 209 15.55 -10.80 30.81
C THR A 209 16.02 -12.26 30.96
N ASP A 210 15.28 -13.06 31.71
CA ASP A 210 15.55 -14.50 31.98
C ASP A 210 14.92 -15.45 30.95
N GLY A 211 14.24 -14.93 29.91
CA GLY A 211 13.59 -15.74 28.89
C GLY A 211 12.35 -16.53 29.36
N ALA A 212 11.87 -16.34 30.58
CA ALA A 212 10.75 -17.12 31.10
C ALA A 212 9.39 -16.71 30.51
N VAL A 213 9.22 -15.43 30.19
CA VAL A 213 7.96 -14.86 29.72
C VAL A 213 8.18 -14.10 28.42
N ALA A 214 7.35 -14.35 27.42
CA ALA A 214 7.26 -13.53 26.24
C ALA A 214 5.87 -12.88 26.10
N TRP A 215 5.83 -11.70 25.49
CA TRP A 215 4.64 -11.00 25.07
C TRP A 215 4.66 -10.84 23.56
N VAL A 216 3.52 -11.09 22.91
CA VAL A 216 3.40 -11.01 21.45
C VAL A 216 2.16 -10.22 21.07
N THR A 217 2.30 -9.23 20.18
CA THR A 217 1.15 -8.55 19.56
C THR A 217 0.53 -9.45 18.50
N VAL A 218 -0.78 -9.59 18.53
CA VAL A 218 -1.56 -10.42 17.61
C VAL A 218 -2.56 -9.53 16.89
N PHE A 219 -2.24 -9.20 15.64
CA PHE A 219 -2.84 -8.13 14.88
C PHE A 219 -4.33 -8.38 14.59
N GLY A 220 -4.69 -9.59 14.14
CA GLY A 220 -6.06 -10.01 13.87
C GLY A 220 -6.81 -10.52 15.12
N GLY A 221 -6.13 -10.55 16.29
CA GLY A 221 -6.69 -11.02 17.55
C GLY A 221 -6.91 -12.54 17.61
N PRO A 222 -7.75 -13.03 18.53
CA PRO A 222 -7.97 -14.47 18.69
C PRO A 222 -8.68 -15.08 17.48
N LYS A 223 -8.38 -16.34 17.17
CA LYS A 223 -9.08 -17.12 16.13
C LYS A 223 -10.59 -17.13 16.37
N PRO A 224 -11.42 -16.98 15.33
CA PRO A 224 -12.87 -16.97 15.49
C PRO A 224 -13.40 -18.34 15.96
N THR A 225 -14.40 -18.28 16.84
CA THR A 225 -15.14 -19.47 17.30
C THR A 225 -16.47 -19.60 16.54
N SER A 226 -17.14 -20.76 16.70
CA SER A 226 -18.46 -20.97 16.11
C SER A 226 -19.46 -19.88 16.49
N GLY A 227 -20.21 -19.35 15.52
CA GLY A 227 -21.20 -18.27 15.69
C GLY A 227 -20.65 -16.85 15.67
N GLN A 228 -19.34 -16.65 15.70
CA GLN A 228 -18.74 -15.31 15.52
C GLN A 228 -18.69 -14.89 14.04
N ARG A 229 -18.92 -13.59 13.78
CA ARG A 229 -18.70 -13.03 12.44
C ARG A 229 -17.22 -13.06 12.11
N ARG A 230 -16.92 -13.51 10.89
CA ARG A 230 -15.55 -13.65 10.40
C ARG A 230 -15.50 -13.31 8.92
N ALA A 231 -14.36 -12.90 8.44
CA ALA A 231 -14.06 -12.72 7.02
C ALA A 231 -12.70 -13.36 6.69
N SER A 232 -12.54 -13.76 5.46
CA SER A 232 -11.31 -14.36 4.95
C SER A 232 -10.18 -13.34 4.96
N GLN A 233 -8.95 -13.81 5.09
CA GLN A 233 -7.76 -13.05 4.71
C GLN A 233 -7.47 -13.35 3.23
N CYS A 234 -6.88 -12.39 2.53
CA CYS A 234 -6.46 -12.60 1.16
C CYS A 234 -5.25 -13.55 1.04
N CYS A 235 -5.02 -13.97 -0.17
CA CYS A 235 -3.75 -14.49 -0.71
C CYS A 235 -3.34 -15.87 -0.19
N ASP A 236 -3.92 -16.38 0.85
CA ASP A 236 -3.76 -17.76 1.32
C ASP A 236 -5.11 -18.34 1.75
N PRO A 237 -5.74 -19.21 0.95
CA PRO A 237 -7.00 -19.86 1.30
C PRO A 237 -6.93 -20.71 2.59
N ALA A 238 -5.70 -21.03 3.04
CA ALA A 238 -5.47 -21.75 4.28
C ALA A 238 -5.28 -20.84 5.49
N ALA A 239 -5.21 -19.50 5.28
CA ALA A 239 -5.10 -18.54 6.37
C ALA A 239 -6.34 -18.59 7.28
N GLU A 240 -6.12 -18.45 8.58
CA GLU A 240 -7.22 -18.37 9.55
C GLU A 240 -8.04 -17.09 9.30
N PRO A 241 -9.38 -17.18 9.29
CA PRO A 241 -10.20 -15.99 9.12
C PRO A 241 -10.08 -15.03 10.31
N VAL A 242 -10.35 -13.75 10.04
CA VAL A 242 -10.33 -12.67 11.04
C VAL A 242 -11.73 -12.44 11.60
N ARG A 243 -11.85 -12.16 12.90
CA ARG A 243 -13.11 -11.74 13.51
C ARG A 243 -13.46 -10.32 13.06
N VAL A 244 -14.71 -10.13 12.64
CA VAL A 244 -15.18 -8.82 12.16
C VAL A 244 -16.45 -8.37 12.86
N ASN A 245 -16.67 -7.04 12.86
CA ASN A 245 -17.91 -6.43 13.33
C ASN A 245 -19.03 -6.49 12.27
N ALA A 246 -20.18 -5.88 12.55
CA ALA A 246 -21.31 -5.83 11.60
C ALA A 246 -21.04 -5.04 10.31
N ARG A 247 -19.99 -4.20 10.31
CA ARG A 247 -19.54 -3.44 9.13
C ARG A 247 -18.55 -4.23 8.27
N GLY A 248 -18.03 -5.35 8.76
CA GLY A 248 -16.95 -6.12 8.11
C GLY A 248 -15.53 -5.66 8.52
N LEU A 249 -15.39 -4.69 9.43
CA LEU A 249 -14.11 -4.24 9.92
C LEU A 249 -13.56 -5.22 10.95
N ALA A 250 -12.24 -5.45 10.96
CA ALA A 250 -11.58 -6.28 11.95
C ALA A 250 -11.87 -5.79 13.39
N LEU A 251 -12.09 -6.75 14.29
CA LEU A 251 -12.20 -6.44 15.71
C LEU A 251 -10.83 -6.10 16.30
N PRO A 252 -10.79 -5.43 17.47
CA PRO A 252 -9.54 -5.17 18.16
C PRO A 252 -8.67 -6.42 18.31
N GLY A 253 -7.35 -6.21 18.17
CA GLY A 253 -6.37 -7.26 18.35
C GLY A 253 -6.10 -7.59 19.83
N THR A 254 -5.10 -8.44 20.07
CA THR A 254 -4.68 -8.83 21.42
C THR A 254 -3.18 -8.71 21.59
N VAL A 255 -2.76 -8.65 22.84
CA VAL A 255 -1.41 -9.04 23.23
C VAL A 255 -1.51 -10.35 24.03
N GLU A 256 -0.66 -11.31 23.68
CA GLU A 256 -0.66 -12.64 24.30
C GLU A 256 0.59 -12.83 25.17
N ARG A 257 0.40 -13.34 26.38
CA ARG A 257 1.47 -13.70 27.31
C ARG A 257 1.78 -15.18 27.19
N ILE A 258 3.02 -15.50 26.97
CA ILE A 258 3.51 -16.86 26.76
C ILE A 258 4.42 -17.26 27.93
N ASP A 259 4.17 -18.41 28.52
CA ASP A 259 5.15 -19.16 29.29
C ASP A 259 6.07 -19.86 28.32
N VAL A 260 7.31 -19.38 28.23
CA VAL A 260 8.26 -19.82 27.20
C VAL A 260 8.73 -21.26 27.48
N ALA A 261 8.91 -21.63 28.75
CA ALA A 261 9.34 -22.96 29.14
C ALA A 261 8.24 -24.01 28.91
N GLN A 262 6.99 -23.68 29.15
CA GLN A 262 5.85 -24.58 28.89
C GLN A 262 5.40 -24.55 27.42
N GLY A 263 5.75 -23.50 26.67
CA GLY A 263 5.29 -23.30 25.29
C GLY A 263 3.76 -23.06 25.23
N THR A 264 3.19 -22.35 26.18
CA THR A 264 1.74 -22.12 26.28
C THR A 264 1.37 -20.66 26.43
N VAL A 265 0.26 -20.26 25.81
CA VAL A 265 -0.35 -18.95 26.03
C VAL A 265 -1.08 -18.95 27.35
N THR A 266 -0.64 -18.14 28.33
CA THR A 266 -1.23 -18.05 29.67
C THR A 266 -2.33 -17.00 29.74
N HIS A 267 -2.21 -15.89 29.01
CA HIS A 267 -3.21 -14.80 29.00
C HIS A 267 -3.33 -14.21 27.60
N ARG A 268 -4.56 -13.77 27.28
CA ARG A 268 -4.90 -12.98 26.09
C ARG A 268 -5.59 -11.71 26.55
N ILE A 269 -5.02 -10.56 26.22
CA ILE A 269 -5.52 -9.24 26.64
C ILE A 269 -5.90 -8.47 25.38
N THR A 270 -7.18 -8.08 25.28
CA THR A 270 -7.65 -7.24 24.18
C THR A 270 -7.05 -5.84 24.32
N VAL A 271 -6.52 -5.32 23.22
CA VAL A 271 -5.94 -3.98 23.07
C VAL A 271 -6.68 -3.20 21.99
N GLY A 272 -6.08 -2.18 21.36
CA GLY A 272 -6.72 -1.49 20.22
C GLY A 272 -6.71 -2.27 18.91
N ALA A 273 -7.17 -1.65 17.84
CA ALA A 273 -7.15 -2.25 16.51
C ALA A 273 -5.75 -2.19 15.89
N HIS A 274 -5.35 -3.29 15.29
CA HIS A 274 -4.04 -3.47 14.64
C HIS A 274 -2.88 -3.19 15.60
N PRO A 275 -2.71 -3.97 16.66
CA PRO A 275 -1.57 -3.85 17.56
C PRO A 275 -0.28 -4.23 16.82
N THR A 276 0.69 -3.32 16.81
CA THR A 276 1.92 -3.40 16.04
C THR A 276 3.13 -3.54 16.97
N GLY A 277 3.96 -2.49 17.08
CA GLY A 277 5.11 -2.48 17.97
C GLY A 277 4.73 -2.49 19.45
N LEU A 278 5.61 -3.08 20.26
CA LEU A 278 5.46 -3.09 21.71
C LEU A 278 6.81 -2.82 22.39
N VAL A 279 6.75 -2.28 23.62
CA VAL A 279 7.92 -2.15 24.48
C VAL A 279 7.53 -2.49 25.92
N TRP A 280 8.38 -3.26 26.60
CA TRP A 280 8.12 -3.75 27.96
C TRP A 280 9.02 -3.06 28.99
N ASP A 281 8.42 -2.22 29.84
CA ASP A 281 9.03 -1.70 31.05
C ASP A 281 8.94 -2.77 32.16
N GLN A 282 9.99 -3.56 32.27
CA GLN A 282 10.04 -4.61 33.29
C GLN A 282 10.17 -4.05 34.72
N GLN A 283 10.71 -2.84 34.89
CA GLN A 283 10.84 -2.21 36.20
C GLN A 283 9.48 -1.74 36.74
N ARG A 284 8.69 -1.06 35.92
CA ARG A 284 7.34 -0.60 36.27
C ARG A 284 6.27 -1.67 36.04
N GLN A 285 6.64 -2.84 35.51
CA GLN A 285 5.72 -3.92 35.13
C GLN A 285 4.59 -3.43 34.18
N ARG A 286 4.97 -2.65 33.17
CA ARG A 286 4.06 -2.12 32.17
C ARG A 286 4.51 -2.53 30.76
N LEU A 287 3.56 -3.00 29.97
CA LEU A 287 3.74 -3.23 28.53
C LEU A 287 2.97 -2.17 27.76
N TYR A 288 3.64 -1.45 26.88
CA TYR A 288 3.05 -0.47 25.98
C TYR A 288 2.90 -1.10 24.59
N VAL A 289 1.74 -0.93 23.95
CA VAL A 289 1.38 -1.53 22.66
C VAL A 289 0.82 -0.46 21.73
N ALA A 290 1.46 -0.22 20.59
CA ALA A 290 0.98 0.69 19.56
C ALA A 290 -0.19 0.06 18.80
N ASN A 291 -1.30 0.78 18.64
CA ASN A 291 -2.51 0.32 17.95
C ASN A 291 -2.72 1.17 16.67
N GLY A 292 -2.24 0.65 15.53
CA GLY A 292 -2.12 1.40 14.28
C GLY A 292 -3.44 1.87 13.66
N ASN A 293 -4.54 1.17 13.94
CA ASN A 293 -5.87 1.52 13.42
C ASN A 293 -6.84 2.02 14.52
N SER A 294 -6.28 2.45 15.66
CA SER A 294 -7.00 3.12 16.77
C SER A 294 -6.37 4.47 17.14
N ASP A 295 -5.17 4.79 16.62
CA ASP A 295 -4.38 5.99 16.95
C ASP A 295 -4.17 6.17 18.45
N ASP A 296 -3.87 5.07 19.15
CA ASP A 296 -3.60 5.08 20.58
C ASP A 296 -2.52 4.05 20.99
N ILE A 297 -2.12 4.08 22.25
CA ILE A 297 -1.19 3.12 22.86
C ILE A 297 -1.88 2.45 24.05
N SER A 298 -2.05 1.14 23.99
CA SER A 298 -2.55 0.36 25.13
C SER A 298 -1.45 0.15 26.17
N VAL A 299 -1.80 0.24 27.44
CA VAL A 299 -0.90 -0.01 28.58
C VAL A 299 -1.43 -1.20 29.39
N VAL A 300 -0.61 -2.25 29.49
CA VAL A 300 -0.95 -3.49 30.20
C VAL A 300 -0.12 -3.60 31.48
N ASP A 301 -0.76 -3.91 32.61
CA ASP A 301 -0.11 -4.34 33.86
C ASP A 301 0.37 -5.79 33.65
N THR A 302 1.67 -6.00 33.53
CA THR A 302 2.24 -7.34 33.32
C THR A 302 2.30 -8.20 34.55
N ARG A 303 2.09 -7.62 35.76
CA ARG A 303 1.97 -8.37 37.00
C ARG A 303 0.57 -8.95 37.19
N ARG A 304 -0.47 -8.14 36.86
CA ARG A 304 -1.87 -8.56 36.97
C ARG A 304 -2.39 -9.21 35.67
N ASN A 305 -1.68 -9.05 34.55
CA ASN A 305 -2.07 -9.46 33.22
C ASN A 305 -3.42 -8.84 32.80
N THR A 306 -3.58 -7.54 33.02
CA THR A 306 -4.80 -6.79 32.70
C THR A 306 -4.48 -5.47 31.97
N LEU A 307 -5.38 -5.02 31.12
CA LEU A 307 -5.31 -3.69 30.54
C LEU A 307 -5.51 -2.63 31.64
N LEU A 308 -4.55 -1.71 31.76
CA LEU A 308 -4.67 -0.54 32.66
C LEU A 308 -5.48 0.57 32.00
N GLY A 309 -5.36 0.74 30.69
CA GLY A 309 -6.02 1.76 29.89
C GLY A 309 -5.26 2.06 28.63
N THR A 310 -5.63 3.18 27.98
CA THR A 310 -5.00 3.65 26.74
C THR A 310 -4.45 5.07 26.90
N ILE A 311 -3.35 5.36 26.19
CA ILE A 311 -2.81 6.71 25.98
C ILE A 311 -3.28 7.17 24.61
N PRO A 312 -4.24 8.10 24.51
CA PRO A 312 -4.70 8.60 23.24
C PRO A 312 -3.63 9.48 22.60
N ILE A 313 -3.39 9.30 21.29
CA ILE A 313 -2.48 10.15 20.52
C ILE A 313 -3.31 11.27 19.91
N THR A 314 -3.36 12.41 20.57
CA THR A 314 -4.23 13.54 20.19
C THR A 314 -3.49 14.88 20.16
N PRO A 315 -2.38 14.99 19.40
CA PRO A 315 -1.60 16.22 19.35
C PRO A 315 -2.33 17.35 18.58
N PHE A 316 -3.26 16.99 17.69
CA PHE A 316 -3.98 17.89 16.82
C PHE A 316 -5.44 18.09 17.25
N ARG A 317 -6.07 19.13 16.73
CA ARG A 317 -7.51 19.40 16.91
C ARG A 317 -8.38 18.46 16.07
N GLU A 318 -7.89 18.06 14.91
CA GLU A 318 -8.46 17.08 14.03
C GLU A 318 -8.59 15.75 14.76
N ARG A 319 -9.78 15.15 14.69
CA ARG A 319 -10.12 13.91 15.39
C ARG A 319 -10.62 12.88 14.37
N ARG A 320 -9.73 12.46 13.50
CA ARG A 320 -9.93 11.37 12.54
C ARG A 320 -8.79 10.38 12.66
N ILE A 321 -9.03 9.17 12.19
CA ILE A 321 -7.99 8.13 12.11
C ILE A 321 -6.95 8.51 11.07
N GLY A 322 -5.70 8.08 11.25
CA GLY A 322 -4.65 8.26 10.26
C GLY A 322 -3.27 8.61 10.82
N LEU A 323 -3.08 8.69 12.15
CA LEU A 323 -1.74 8.88 12.73
C LEU A 323 -0.90 7.61 12.63
N THR A 324 -1.52 6.45 12.70
CA THR A 324 -0.93 5.12 12.52
C THR A 324 0.34 4.91 13.38
N PRO A 325 0.22 4.76 14.70
CA PRO A 325 1.36 4.41 15.54
C PRO A 325 1.89 3.01 15.15
N THR A 326 3.21 2.90 14.88
CA THR A 326 3.82 1.70 14.30
C THR A 326 4.85 1.05 15.19
N ALA A 327 5.73 1.81 15.85
CA ALA A 327 6.78 1.28 16.72
C ALA A 327 6.93 2.14 17.98
N LEU A 328 7.43 1.52 19.03
CA LEU A 328 7.65 2.14 20.34
C LEU A 328 9.09 1.96 20.81
N ALA A 329 9.60 2.96 21.51
CA ALA A 329 10.82 2.86 22.30
C ALA A 329 10.62 3.53 23.66
N LEU A 330 11.39 3.12 24.67
CA LEU A 330 11.36 3.69 26.00
C LEU A 330 12.76 4.17 26.37
N SER A 331 12.87 5.36 26.97
CA SER A 331 14.15 5.81 27.50
C SER A 331 14.68 4.84 28.57
N PRO A 332 16.03 4.71 28.77
CA PRO A 332 16.60 3.75 29.72
C PRO A 332 16.10 3.92 31.16
N ASP A 333 15.73 5.14 31.55
CA ASP A 333 15.12 5.43 32.86
C ASP A 333 13.62 5.14 32.92
N GLY A 334 13.02 4.75 31.78
CA GLY A 334 11.58 4.52 31.63
C GLY A 334 10.72 5.79 31.74
N GLY A 335 11.31 6.97 31.77
CA GLY A 335 10.61 8.25 31.97
C GLY A 335 9.98 8.83 30.71
N THR A 336 10.47 8.45 29.54
CA THR A 336 9.96 8.94 28.23
C THR A 336 9.61 7.77 27.32
N LEU A 337 8.38 7.77 26.81
CA LEU A 337 7.91 6.84 25.79
C LEU A 337 7.90 7.57 24.43
N PHE A 338 8.49 6.94 23.42
CA PHE A 338 8.55 7.41 22.06
C PHE A 338 7.65 6.50 21.18
N ALA A 339 6.84 7.11 20.31
CA ALA A 339 5.97 6.40 19.39
C ALA A 339 6.12 6.96 17.97
N THR A 340 6.48 6.12 17.01
CA THR A 340 6.47 6.50 15.60
C THR A 340 5.04 6.60 15.10
N LEU A 341 4.73 7.67 14.36
CA LEU A 341 3.43 7.94 13.75
C LEU A 341 3.59 7.88 12.23
N GLY A 342 3.32 6.73 11.62
CA GLY A 342 3.50 6.49 10.19
C GLY A 342 2.75 7.50 9.32
N GLY A 343 1.50 7.78 9.67
CA GLY A 343 0.66 8.70 8.92
C GLY A 343 0.95 10.19 9.14
N ALA A 344 1.68 10.57 10.20
CA ALA A 344 2.04 11.96 10.47
C ALA A 344 3.52 12.27 10.17
N ASN A 345 4.32 11.32 9.71
CA ASN A 345 5.75 11.45 9.45
C ASN A 345 6.51 12.03 10.66
N ALA A 346 6.22 11.51 11.85
CA ALA A 346 6.71 12.05 13.10
C ALA A 346 6.94 10.98 14.18
N VAL A 347 7.66 11.36 15.23
CA VAL A 347 7.71 10.64 16.50
C VAL A 347 7.00 11.46 17.57
N ALA A 348 6.06 10.84 18.28
CA ALA A 348 5.42 11.44 19.45
C ALA A 348 6.20 11.08 20.73
N LEU A 349 6.39 12.06 21.59
CA LEU A 349 7.04 11.94 22.89
C LEU A 349 6.01 12.07 24.01
N PHE A 350 6.07 11.15 24.95
CA PHE A 350 5.21 11.13 26.14
C PHE A 350 6.06 11.02 27.41
N ARG A 351 5.73 11.80 28.43
CA ARG A 351 6.26 11.59 29.77
C ARG A 351 5.45 10.50 30.44
N VAL A 352 6.10 9.41 30.79
CA VAL A 352 5.46 8.29 31.53
C VAL A 352 5.17 8.73 32.98
N ALA A 353 3.97 8.40 33.45
CA ALA A 353 3.62 8.66 34.85
C ALA A 353 4.05 7.51 35.74
N ASP A 354 4.72 7.79 36.83
CA ASP A 354 5.13 6.80 37.83
C ASP A 354 3.92 6.32 38.68
N SER A 355 2.96 7.21 38.89
CA SER A 355 1.76 6.94 39.71
C SER A 355 0.60 7.86 39.29
N GLY A 356 -0.61 7.53 39.70
CA GLY A 356 -1.82 8.32 39.43
C GLY A 356 -2.71 7.69 38.37
N SER A 357 -3.79 8.39 38.02
CA SER A 357 -4.78 7.95 37.00
C SER A 357 -4.31 8.17 35.56
N ALA A 358 -3.44 9.13 35.33
CA ALA A 358 -2.83 9.36 34.01
C ALA A 358 -1.71 8.35 33.79
N LEU A 359 -1.70 7.68 32.63
CA LEU A 359 -0.67 6.70 32.27
C LEU A 359 0.58 7.39 31.69
N ALA A 360 0.37 8.43 30.90
CA ALA A 360 1.42 9.30 30.37
C ALA A 360 0.83 10.64 29.92
N SER A 361 1.71 11.65 29.73
CA SER A 361 1.33 12.96 29.20
C SER A 361 2.11 13.25 27.92
N PHE A 362 1.41 13.75 26.89
CA PHE A 362 2.02 14.18 25.63
C PHE A 362 2.96 15.37 25.86
N ARG A 363 4.17 15.30 25.25
CA ARG A 363 5.18 16.38 25.33
C ARG A 363 5.32 17.12 24.02
N GLY A 364 5.33 16.43 22.87
CA GLY A 364 5.53 17.03 21.56
C GLY A 364 5.79 15.99 20.47
N LEU A 365 6.08 16.53 19.27
CA LEU A 365 6.36 15.75 18.06
C LEU A 365 7.74 16.10 17.49
N VAL A 366 8.41 15.11 16.90
CA VAL A 366 9.67 15.28 16.17
C VAL A 366 9.44 14.88 14.72
N PRO A 367 9.74 15.73 13.71
CA PRO A 367 9.54 15.41 12.30
C PRO A 367 10.57 14.41 11.81
N THR A 368 10.13 13.50 10.94
CA THR A 368 10.94 12.42 10.35
C THR A 368 10.83 12.41 8.82
N GLY A 369 11.48 11.46 8.16
CA GLY A 369 11.19 11.10 6.78
C GLY A 369 9.81 10.44 6.64
N TRP A 370 9.43 10.09 5.42
CA TRP A 370 8.12 9.56 5.11
C TRP A 370 7.92 8.15 5.70
N TYR A 371 6.86 8.00 6.49
CA TYR A 371 6.37 6.79 7.14
C TYR A 371 7.38 6.13 8.09
N PRO A 372 7.62 6.72 9.29
CA PRO A 372 8.46 6.11 10.32
C PRO A 372 7.84 4.80 10.84
N SER A 373 8.64 3.72 10.85
CA SER A 373 8.21 2.36 11.18
C SER A 373 9.11 1.64 12.17
N SER A 374 10.28 2.20 12.48
CA SER A 374 11.20 1.66 13.46
C SER A 374 11.87 2.78 14.24
N ILE A 375 12.20 2.50 15.50
CA ILE A 375 12.77 3.49 16.43
C ILE A 375 13.64 2.80 17.46
N ASP A 376 14.70 3.49 17.86
CA ASP A 376 15.56 3.07 18.97
C ASP A 376 16.11 4.28 19.71
N VAL A 377 16.42 4.11 20.97
CA VAL A 377 17.05 5.11 21.86
C VAL A 377 18.39 4.55 22.33
N SER A 378 19.44 5.36 22.27
CA SER A 378 20.76 4.95 22.76
C SER A 378 20.75 4.57 24.23
N ALA A 379 21.66 3.69 24.64
CA ALA A 379 21.74 3.17 26.00
C ALA A 379 21.96 4.27 27.07
N ASP A 380 22.55 5.41 26.69
CA ASP A 380 22.69 6.60 27.54
C ASP A 380 21.47 7.52 27.54
N GLY A 381 20.45 7.21 26.73
CA GLY A 381 19.20 7.97 26.63
C GLY A 381 19.32 9.30 25.89
N THR A 382 20.46 9.60 25.28
CA THR A 382 20.76 10.94 24.71
C THR A 382 20.45 11.05 23.22
N THR A 383 20.36 9.94 22.48
CA THR A 383 20.26 9.92 21.02
C THR A 383 19.10 9.05 20.57
N LEU A 384 18.36 9.52 19.58
CA LEU A 384 17.23 8.84 18.96
C LEU A 384 17.59 8.47 17.53
N ALA A 385 17.28 7.24 17.10
CA ALA A 385 17.38 6.75 15.74
C ALA A 385 16.00 6.32 15.24
N VAL A 386 15.58 6.81 14.06
CA VAL A 386 14.26 6.53 13.47
C VAL A 386 14.44 6.08 12.04
N GLY A 387 13.94 4.90 11.72
CA GLY A 387 13.88 4.34 10.37
C GLY A 387 12.52 4.57 9.72
N THR A 388 12.53 4.92 8.42
CA THR A 388 11.32 5.22 7.65
C THR A 388 11.20 4.34 6.41
N LEU A 389 9.99 3.89 6.08
CA LEU A 389 9.78 3.00 4.94
C LEU A 389 10.02 3.71 3.60
N PHE A 390 9.43 4.89 3.42
CA PHE A 390 9.48 5.63 2.16
C PHE A 390 10.49 6.78 2.15
N GLY A 391 10.99 7.19 3.32
CA GLY A 391 12.08 8.13 3.52
C GLY A 391 11.95 9.44 2.75
N VAL A 392 12.55 9.51 1.55
CA VAL A 392 12.55 10.67 0.67
C VAL A 392 11.74 10.46 -0.62
N GLY A 393 10.92 9.41 -0.66
CA GLY A 393 10.09 9.05 -1.81
C GLY A 393 10.83 8.28 -2.91
N ALA A 394 10.15 8.05 -4.03
CA ALA A 394 10.67 7.29 -5.16
C ALA A 394 11.78 8.03 -5.91
N GLY A 395 12.77 7.30 -6.36
CA GLY A 395 13.91 7.83 -7.10
C GLY A 395 13.69 7.92 -8.62
N THR A 396 14.68 8.49 -9.30
CA THR A 396 14.76 8.50 -10.76
C THR A 396 15.71 7.45 -11.29
N GLY A 397 15.42 6.99 -12.51
CA GLY A 397 16.34 6.19 -13.30
C GLY A 397 16.56 6.76 -14.69
N ARG A 398 17.64 6.33 -15.36
CA ARG A 398 18.02 6.73 -16.71
C ARG A 398 18.44 5.56 -17.55
N THR A 399 17.86 5.40 -18.75
CA THR A 399 18.36 4.46 -19.75
C THR A 399 18.22 5.03 -21.16
N GLY A 400 19.28 4.95 -21.97
CA GLY A 400 19.25 5.40 -23.34
C GLY A 400 18.94 6.88 -23.55
N GLY A 401 19.23 7.73 -22.53
CA GLY A 401 18.92 9.17 -22.57
C GLY A 401 17.53 9.55 -22.03
N GLN A 402 16.66 8.57 -21.79
CA GLN A 402 15.35 8.77 -21.17
C GLN A 402 15.46 8.71 -19.65
N THR A 403 14.68 9.55 -18.97
CA THR A 403 14.58 9.56 -17.50
C THR A 403 13.19 9.09 -17.12
N GLY A 404 13.09 8.09 -16.26
CA GLY A 404 11.83 7.57 -15.74
C GLY A 404 11.84 7.56 -14.21
N ARG A 405 10.67 7.72 -13.61
CA ARG A 405 10.42 7.55 -12.18
C ARG A 405 9.43 6.41 -11.98
N TYR A 406 9.60 5.64 -10.94
CA TYR A 406 8.85 4.42 -10.68
C TYR A 406 8.44 4.35 -9.22
N VAL A 407 7.23 3.87 -8.95
CA VAL A 407 6.68 3.75 -7.58
C VAL A 407 7.63 2.95 -6.69
N PHE A 408 8.11 1.80 -7.17
CA PHE A 408 8.94 0.90 -6.36
C PHE A 408 10.42 1.30 -6.27
N ALA A 409 10.83 2.42 -6.84
CA ALA A 409 12.15 3.00 -6.63
C ALA A 409 12.25 3.75 -5.28
N GLU A 410 11.66 3.21 -4.25
CA GLU A 410 11.59 3.77 -2.90
C GLU A 410 12.96 3.93 -2.26
N ARG A 411 13.15 5.02 -1.54
CA ARG A 411 14.37 5.36 -0.83
C ARG A 411 14.07 5.64 0.63
N GLY A 412 14.03 4.58 1.43
CA GLY A 412 13.89 4.69 2.88
C GLY A 412 15.02 5.47 3.51
N SER A 413 14.83 5.98 4.71
CA SER A 413 15.86 6.75 5.41
C SER A 413 15.96 6.39 6.88
N VAL A 414 17.12 6.67 7.46
CA VAL A 414 17.32 6.71 8.90
C VAL A 414 17.65 8.12 9.29
N THR A 415 16.94 8.63 10.29
CA THR A 415 17.20 9.93 10.88
C THR A 415 17.73 9.74 12.29
N ILE A 416 18.86 10.37 12.62
CA ILE A 416 19.52 10.27 13.93
C ILE A 416 19.73 11.66 14.50
N MET A 417 19.32 11.86 15.76
CA MET A 417 19.31 13.15 16.41
C MET A 417 19.48 13.02 17.91
N PRO A 418 19.97 14.06 18.61
CA PRO A 418 19.84 14.13 20.05
C PRO A 418 18.35 14.09 20.46
N VAL A 419 18.06 13.52 21.62
CA VAL A 419 16.71 13.65 22.20
C VAL A 419 16.46 15.13 22.48
N PRO A 420 15.43 15.77 21.89
CA PRO A 420 15.28 17.23 21.93
C PRO A 420 14.90 17.72 23.33
N GLY A 421 15.44 18.89 23.70
CA GLY A 421 14.97 19.65 24.85
C GLY A 421 13.58 20.27 24.61
N ASP A 422 12.95 20.81 25.67
CA ASP A 422 11.57 21.32 25.59
C ASP A 422 11.38 22.42 24.52
N ALA A 423 12.32 23.37 24.39
CA ALA A 423 12.22 24.45 23.41
C ALA A 423 12.33 23.95 21.97
N GLU A 424 13.25 23.03 21.69
CA GLU A 424 13.43 22.42 20.39
C GLU A 424 12.24 21.51 20.04
N LEU A 425 11.74 20.73 21.00
CA LEU A 425 10.58 19.89 20.84
C LEU A 425 9.31 20.69 20.51
N ALA A 426 9.16 21.87 21.12
CA ALA A 426 8.06 22.79 20.81
C ALA A 426 8.15 23.26 19.34
N ALA A 427 9.33 23.66 18.87
CA ALA A 427 9.55 24.06 17.48
C ALA A 427 9.29 22.91 16.48
N TYR A 428 9.78 21.72 16.78
CA TYR A 428 9.53 20.52 15.98
C TYR A 428 8.03 20.16 15.93
N THR A 429 7.32 20.32 17.03
CA THR A 429 5.87 20.06 17.10
C THR A 429 5.10 20.98 16.15
N VAL A 430 5.49 22.27 16.06
CA VAL A 430 4.91 23.20 15.09
C VAL A 430 5.24 22.77 13.66
N SER A 431 6.50 22.42 13.38
CA SER A 431 6.91 21.95 12.05
C SER A 431 6.13 20.71 11.59
N VAL A 432 5.88 19.74 12.49
CA VAL A 432 5.05 18.56 12.17
C VAL A 432 3.61 18.97 11.83
N ALA A 433 3.03 19.90 12.59
CA ALA A 433 1.68 20.38 12.32
C ALA A 433 1.59 21.08 10.95
N GLU A 434 2.55 21.95 10.61
CA GLU A 434 2.63 22.65 9.32
C GLU A 434 2.85 21.68 8.15
N ASN A 435 3.76 20.70 8.29
CA ASN A 435 4.03 19.68 7.27
C ASN A 435 2.78 18.87 6.90
N ASN A 436 1.91 18.64 7.88
CA ASN A 436 0.67 17.88 7.73
C ASN A 436 -0.57 18.76 7.54
N ARG A 437 -0.44 20.09 7.58
CA ARG A 437 -1.57 21.06 7.56
C ARG A 437 -2.57 20.84 8.72
N PHE A 438 -2.09 20.35 9.87
CA PHE A 438 -2.91 20.13 11.07
C PHE A 438 -2.84 21.30 12.03
N HIS A 439 -3.83 21.45 12.88
CA HIS A 439 -3.87 22.46 13.95
C HIS A 439 -3.55 21.80 15.29
N LEU A 440 -2.57 22.35 16.00
CA LEU A 440 -2.19 21.84 17.33
C LEU A 440 -3.36 21.95 18.32
N ALA A 441 -3.54 20.93 19.14
CA ALA A 441 -4.60 20.90 20.15
C ALA A 441 -4.53 22.05 21.15
N THR A 442 -3.30 22.53 21.44
CA THR A 442 -2.99 23.63 22.36
C THR A 442 -2.78 25.00 21.68
N GLY A 443 -2.95 25.11 20.38
CA GLY A 443 -2.73 26.34 19.60
C GLY A 443 -3.95 27.25 19.47
N ALA A 444 -3.85 28.24 18.58
CA ALA A 444 -4.97 29.09 18.17
C ALA A 444 -6.16 28.26 17.67
N ALA A 445 -7.37 28.82 17.74
CA ALA A 445 -8.57 28.11 17.28
C ALA A 445 -8.42 27.74 15.79
N ALA A 446 -8.63 26.46 15.47
CA ALA A 446 -8.75 26.03 14.08
C ALA A 446 -9.94 26.74 13.41
N PRO A 447 -9.88 27.03 12.11
CA PRO A 447 -11.03 27.51 11.37
C PRO A 447 -12.22 26.56 11.58
N SER A 448 -13.40 27.12 11.80
CA SER A 448 -14.61 26.30 11.94
C SER A 448 -14.90 25.58 10.62
N LEU A 449 -15.08 24.27 10.68
CA LEU A 449 -15.58 23.47 9.55
C LEU A 449 -17.11 23.40 9.51
N ALA A 450 -17.81 24.05 10.45
CA ALA A 450 -19.27 24.10 10.41
C ALA A 450 -19.76 24.86 9.17
N PRO A 451 -20.85 24.41 8.53
CA PRO A 451 -21.40 25.10 7.37
C PRO A 451 -21.83 26.52 7.76
N ARG A 452 -21.58 27.48 6.88
CA ARG A 452 -22.02 28.87 7.05
C ARG A 452 -23.51 29.02 6.70
N ALA A 453 -24.19 29.89 7.40
CA ALA A 453 -25.64 30.00 7.29
C ALA A 453 -26.14 30.56 5.92
N SER A 454 -25.31 31.37 5.26
CA SER A 454 -25.74 32.06 4.02
C SER A 454 -24.57 32.11 3.04
N VAL A 455 -24.43 31.06 2.22
CA VAL A 455 -23.47 30.97 1.14
C VAL A 455 -24.16 30.61 -0.18
N VAL A 456 -23.59 31.12 -1.26
CA VAL A 456 -24.03 30.78 -2.61
C VAL A 456 -23.66 29.33 -2.91
N ALA A 457 -24.57 28.57 -3.49
CA ALA A 457 -24.32 27.20 -3.91
C ALA A 457 -23.16 27.15 -4.94
N ARG A 458 -22.28 26.18 -4.78
CA ARG A 458 -21.12 25.94 -5.68
C ARG A 458 -21.07 24.46 -6.08
N ALA A 459 -20.39 24.14 -7.17
CA ALA A 459 -20.16 22.74 -7.54
C ALA A 459 -19.40 22.01 -6.42
N VAL A 460 -18.30 22.60 -5.92
CA VAL A 460 -17.55 22.11 -4.76
C VAL A 460 -17.65 23.15 -3.63
N PRO A 461 -18.47 22.91 -2.60
CA PRO A 461 -18.57 23.78 -1.44
C PRO A 461 -17.24 23.90 -0.66
N GLU A 462 -17.09 24.96 0.13
CA GLU A 462 -15.86 25.14 0.93
C GLU A 462 -15.89 24.30 2.22
N ARG A 463 -17.09 23.98 2.72
CA ARG A 463 -17.27 23.21 3.95
C ARG A 463 -18.33 22.13 3.78
N PRO A 464 -18.19 20.99 4.46
CA PRO A 464 -19.21 19.93 4.43
C PRO A 464 -20.57 20.47 4.88
N GLY A 465 -21.63 20.19 4.12
CA GLY A 465 -23.00 20.61 4.41
C GLY A 465 -23.38 22.00 3.92
N GLU A 466 -22.49 22.77 3.31
CA GLU A 466 -22.86 23.96 2.53
C GLU A 466 -23.55 23.56 1.24
N PRO A 467 -24.37 24.43 0.63
CA PRO A 467 -25.16 24.09 -0.57
C PRO A 467 -24.24 23.71 -1.76
N SER A 468 -24.48 22.56 -2.35
CA SER A 468 -23.82 22.10 -3.57
C SER A 468 -24.77 22.20 -4.77
N LEU A 469 -24.22 22.55 -5.94
CA LEU A 469 -24.90 22.45 -7.23
C LEU A 469 -24.91 21.00 -7.76
N ILE A 470 -24.08 20.13 -7.18
CA ILE A 470 -23.95 18.72 -7.55
C ILE A 470 -24.81 17.86 -6.63
N ARG A 471 -25.72 17.10 -7.23
CA ARG A 471 -26.57 16.13 -6.53
C ARG A 471 -26.19 14.69 -6.82
N HIS A 472 -25.57 14.46 -7.97
CA HIS A 472 -25.18 13.13 -8.45
C HIS A 472 -23.68 13.11 -8.76
N VAL A 473 -22.96 12.24 -8.08
CA VAL A 473 -21.56 11.97 -8.36
C VAL A 473 -21.45 10.57 -8.95
N VAL A 474 -20.83 10.46 -10.12
CA VAL A 474 -20.41 9.17 -10.73
C VAL A 474 -18.92 9.07 -10.60
N TYR A 475 -18.46 8.10 -9.88
CA TYR A 475 -17.05 7.87 -9.53
C TYR A 475 -16.57 6.62 -10.25
N ILE A 476 -15.74 6.80 -11.29
CA ILE A 476 -15.25 5.73 -12.16
C ILE A 476 -13.81 5.45 -11.83
N ILE A 477 -13.52 4.23 -11.40
CA ILE A 477 -12.19 3.73 -11.08
C ILE A 477 -11.73 2.84 -12.23
N LYS A 478 -10.53 3.08 -12.74
CA LYS A 478 -9.85 2.37 -13.81
C LYS A 478 -8.57 1.72 -13.29
N GLU A 479 -7.87 0.94 -14.13
CA GLU A 479 -6.77 0.07 -13.70
C GLU A 479 -5.43 0.41 -14.37
N ASN A 480 -4.52 0.91 -13.56
CA ASN A 480 -3.08 0.75 -13.59
C ASN A 480 -2.33 1.47 -14.73
N ARG A 481 -2.55 2.78 -14.94
CA ARG A 481 -1.74 3.54 -15.91
C ARG A 481 -1.14 4.81 -15.32
N THR A 482 0.13 5.09 -15.67
CA THR A 482 0.71 6.41 -15.42
C THR A 482 0.14 7.45 -16.38
N TYR A 483 0.26 8.72 -16.02
CA TYR A 483 -0.16 9.83 -16.87
C TYR A 483 0.53 9.79 -18.25
N ASP A 484 1.86 9.67 -18.31
CA ASP A 484 2.60 9.71 -19.59
C ASP A 484 2.32 8.49 -20.48
N GLN A 485 2.01 7.33 -19.90
CA GLN A 485 1.64 6.15 -20.70
C GLN A 485 0.40 6.40 -21.57
N VAL A 486 -0.51 7.27 -21.12
CA VAL A 486 -1.78 7.57 -21.78
C VAL A 486 -1.77 8.98 -22.37
N LEU A 487 -1.55 10.02 -21.57
CA LEU A 487 -1.67 11.44 -21.96
C LEU A 487 -0.32 12.10 -22.32
N GLY A 488 0.76 11.35 -22.42
CA GLY A 488 2.08 11.90 -22.77
C GLY A 488 2.11 12.59 -24.13
N ASP A 489 1.25 12.22 -25.09
CA ASP A 489 1.13 12.81 -26.41
C ASP A 489 0.05 13.92 -26.53
N ILE A 490 -0.52 14.37 -25.42
CA ILE A 490 -1.58 15.40 -25.41
C ILE A 490 -1.05 16.77 -25.89
N GLY A 491 0.26 17.01 -25.83
CA GLY A 491 0.93 18.19 -26.35
C GLY A 491 0.73 19.47 -25.53
N LYS A 492 0.22 19.37 -24.30
CA LYS A 492 0.03 20.48 -23.36
C LYS A 492 0.17 19.99 -21.92
N GLY A 493 0.35 20.92 -20.98
CA GLY A 493 0.64 20.57 -19.59
C GLY A 493 1.98 19.84 -19.45
N ALA A 494 2.18 19.17 -18.32
CA ALA A 494 3.37 18.39 -18.05
C ALA A 494 3.27 17.00 -18.70
N SER A 495 3.61 16.87 -20.00
CA SER A 495 3.49 15.63 -20.77
C SER A 495 4.79 15.26 -21.50
N ASP A 496 5.11 13.97 -21.59
CA ASP A 496 6.24 13.42 -22.32
C ASP A 496 5.80 12.36 -23.34
N SER A 497 5.75 12.74 -24.63
CA SER A 497 5.32 11.86 -25.72
C SER A 497 6.26 10.67 -25.96
N SER A 498 7.50 10.73 -25.50
CA SER A 498 8.44 9.61 -25.63
C SER A 498 8.00 8.39 -24.80
N LEU A 499 7.24 8.62 -23.73
CA LEU A 499 6.75 7.60 -22.81
C LEU A 499 5.32 7.09 -23.14
N THR A 500 4.63 7.74 -24.08
CA THR A 500 3.26 7.36 -24.45
C THR A 500 3.19 5.97 -25.05
N MET A 501 2.38 5.10 -24.49
CA MET A 501 2.12 3.74 -24.97
C MET A 501 0.74 3.63 -25.62
N TYR A 502 -0.23 4.31 -25.07
CA TYR A 502 -1.65 4.27 -25.44
C TYR A 502 -2.16 5.67 -25.76
N GLY A 503 -1.57 6.28 -26.79
CA GLY A 503 -1.91 7.63 -27.21
C GLY A 503 -3.29 7.77 -27.85
N ARG A 504 -3.54 8.91 -28.47
CA ARG A 504 -4.85 9.32 -28.99
C ARG A 504 -5.52 8.33 -29.95
N ASP A 505 -4.79 7.50 -30.67
CA ASP A 505 -5.34 6.45 -31.54
C ASP A 505 -5.97 5.30 -30.75
N VAL A 506 -5.55 5.09 -29.50
CA VAL A 506 -6.03 4.07 -28.57
C VAL A 506 -7.03 4.66 -27.57
N THR A 507 -6.74 5.86 -27.04
CA THR A 507 -7.51 6.50 -25.96
C THR A 507 -8.11 7.86 -26.35
N PRO A 508 -8.89 7.95 -27.47
CA PRO A 508 -9.43 9.24 -27.93
C PRO A 508 -10.43 9.87 -26.97
N ASN A 509 -11.16 9.08 -26.17
CA ASN A 509 -12.13 9.59 -25.19
C ASN A 509 -11.43 10.21 -23.97
N THR A 510 -10.42 9.54 -23.43
CA THR A 510 -9.58 10.08 -22.36
C THR A 510 -8.95 11.41 -22.76
N HIS A 511 -8.40 11.49 -23.98
CA HIS A 511 -7.83 12.74 -24.55
C HIS A 511 -8.89 13.82 -24.71
N ALA A 512 -10.04 13.47 -25.33
CA ALA A 512 -11.10 14.45 -25.57
C ALA A 512 -11.70 15.00 -24.28
N LEU A 513 -11.88 14.16 -23.25
CA LEU A 513 -12.34 14.60 -21.93
C LEU A 513 -11.34 15.52 -21.25
N ALA A 514 -10.04 15.20 -21.29
CA ALA A 514 -8.99 16.03 -20.74
C ALA A 514 -8.88 17.38 -21.49
N GLU A 515 -9.15 17.40 -22.79
CA GLU A 515 -9.08 18.61 -23.62
C GLU A 515 -10.33 19.47 -23.54
N GLN A 516 -11.51 18.87 -23.53
CA GLN A 516 -12.79 19.60 -23.49
C GLN A 516 -13.12 20.17 -22.12
N PHE A 517 -12.70 19.45 -21.06
CA PHE A 517 -12.90 19.86 -19.67
C PHE A 517 -11.56 20.34 -19.06
N VAL A 518 -11.04 19.63 -18.09
CA VAL A 518 -9.83 20.02 -17.37
C VAL A 518 -8.77 18.95 -17.52
N LEU A 519 -7.61 19.34 -18.00
CA LEU A 519 -6.41 18.51 -17.96
C LEU A 519 -5.78 18.60 -16.57
N LEU A 520 -5.81 17.51 -15.82
CA LEU A 520 -5.15 17.35 -14.52
C LEU A 520 -3.77 16.75 -14.74
N ASP A 521 -2.73 17.56 -14.80
CA ASP A 521 -1.38 17.08 -15.12
C ASP A 521 -0.50 16.82 -13.88
N HIS A 522 -1.04 17.05 -12.68
CA HIS A 522 -0.40 16.79 -11.38
C HIS A 522 -1.34 16.03 -10.42
N PHE A 523 -1.95 14.94 -10.92
CA PHE A 523 -2.73 14.02 -10.09
C PHE A 523 -1.90 12.76 -9.78
N PHE A 524 -1.89 12.34 -8.49
CA PHE A 524 -1.03 11.25 -8.00
C PHE A 524 -1.85 10.17 -7.30
N ALA A 525 -1.60 8.91 -7.65
CA ALA A 525 -2.03 7.76 -6.87
C ALA A 525 -1.31 7.77 -5.52
N SER A 526 -2.01 7.56 -4.43
CA SER A 526 -1.44 7.60 -3.08
C SER A 526 -0.87 6.25 -2.66
N GLY A 527 -1.32 5.16 -3.28
CA GLY A 527 -0.86 3.80 -3.08
C GLY A 527 0.16 3.33 -4.11
N GLY A 528 0.82 2.23 -3.80
CA GLY A 528 1.86 1.62 -4.64
C GLY A 528 1.34 0.57 -5.62
N ASN A 529 0.13 0.08 -5.43
CA ASN A 529 -0.57 -0.88 -6.30
C ASN A 529 -2.10 -0.81 -6.09
N SER A 530 -2.87 -1.66 -6.81
CA SER A 530 -4.33 -1.58 -6.86
C SER A 530 -5.01 -1.63 -5.50
N ALA A 531 -4.64 -2.55 -4.62
CA ALA A 531 -5.28 -2.64 -3.30
C ALA A 531 -5.08 -1.38 -2.46
N ASP A 532 -3.88 -0.78 -2.50
CA ASP A 532 -3.61 0.50 -1.85
C ASP A 532 -4.46 1.60 -2.48
N GLY A 533 -4.47 1.67 -3.82
CA GLY A 533 -5.24 2.64 -4.57
C GLY A 533 -6.74 2.59 -4.22
N HIS A 534 -7.34 1.39 -4.24
CA HIS A 534 -8.73 1.22 -3.83
C HIS A 534 -8.98 1.64 -2.38
N ASN A 535 -8.05 1.36 -1.44
CA ASN A 535 -8.15 1.84 -0.07
C ASN A 535 -8.13 3.39 -0.01
N TRP A 536 -7.20 4.03 -0.72
CA TRP A 536 -7.13 5.50 -0.77
C TRP A 536 -8.36 6.13 -1.44
N LEU A 537 -8.91 5.50 -2.49
CA LEU A 537 -10.10 6.00 -3.21
C LEU A 537 -11.41 5.82 -2.45
N THR A 538 -11.48 4.87 -1.52
CA THR A 538 -12.75 4.53 -0.84
C THR A 538 -12.74 4.77 0.65
N GLN A 539 -11.57 4.83 1.30
CA GLN A 539 -11.40 5.04 2.73
C GLN A 539 -10.55 6.28 3.04
N ALA A 540 -9.90 6.88 2.02
CA ALA A 540 -8.93 7.96 2.13
C ALA A 540 -7.84 7.67 3.18
N ASN A 541 -7.52 6.41 3.38
CA ASN A 541 -6.54 5.94 4.36
C ASN A 541 -6.10 4.51 4.02
N GLU A 542 -4.89 4.20 4.44
CA GLU A 542 -4.33 2.86 4.35
C GLU A 542 -3.81 2.44 5.72
N THR A 543 -4.09 1.20 6.12
CA THR A 543 -3.61 0.68 7.40
C THR A 543 -2.14 0.30 7.33
N ALA A 544 -1.48 0.11 8.49
CA ALA A 544 -0.09 -0.34 8.53
C ALA A 544 0.12 -1.73 7.90
N TYR A 545 -0.94 -2.51 7.73
CA TYR A 545 -0.87 -3.89 7.27
C TYR A 545 -0.33 -4.03 5.83
N PRO A 546 -0.84 -3.33 4.80
CA PRO A 546 -0.24 -3.36 3.47
C PRO A 546 1.07 -2.58 3.36
N MET A 547 1.31 -1.58 4.22
CA MET A 547 2.49 -0.72 4.16
C MET A 547 3.78 -1.43 4.52
N TRP A 548 3.73 -2.46 5.36
CA TRP A 548 4.92 -3.13 5.84
C TRP A 548 5.43 -4.23 4.89
N PRO A 549 6.73 -4.63 5.04
CA PRO A 549 7.28 -5.74 4.27
C PRO A 549 6.62 -7.09 4.54
N LEU A 550 5.53 -7.15 5.27
CA LEU A 550 4.67 -8.32 5.42
C LEU A 550 4.26 -8.88 4.05
N TYR A 551 3.95 -8.02 3.10
CA TYR A 551 3.53 -8.36 1.75
C TYR A 551 4.57 -8.03 0.71
N PHE A 552 5.78 -8.37 0.93
CA PHE A 552 6.77 -8.40 -0.13
C PHE A 552 7.04 -7.06 -0.86
N GLY A 553 6.92 -5.90 -0.19
CA GLY A 553 7.15 -4.61 -0.82
C GLY A 553 6.15 -4.24 -1.92
N ARG A 554 5.23 -5.15 -2.25
CA ARG A 554 3.97 -4.84 -2.92
C ARG A 554 2.95 -4.61 -1.86
N SER A 555 2.05 -3.76 -2.15
CA SER A 555 0.86 -3.70 -1.38
C SER A 555 0.09 -4.99 -1.57
N TYR A 556 -0.84 -5.13 -0.79
CA TYR A 556 -1.63 -6.26 -0.59
C TYR A 556 -2.66 -6.45 -1.72
N PRO A 557 -2.69 -7.58 -2.40
CA PRO A 557 -3.62 -7.80 -3.47
C PRO A 557 -5.00 -8.15 -2.90
N SER A 558 -5.72 -7.16 -2.41
CA SER A 558 -7.05 -7.35 -1.85
C SER A 558 -8.11 -6.64 -2.68
N GLU A 559 -9.00 -7.35 -3.26
CA GLU A 559 -10.23 -6.81 -3.84
C GLU A 559 -11.38 -6.79 -2.82
N GLY A 560 -11.13 -6.26 -1.64
CA GLY A 560 -12.14 -6.16 -0.60
C GLY A 560 -12.43 -7.46 0.14
N ASN A 561 -11.47 -8.37 0.19
CA ASN A 561 -11.60 -9.64 0.90
C ASN A 561 -10.64 -9.80 2.09
N ASP A 562 -9.96 -8.72 2.52
CA ASP A 562 -9.18 -8.75 3.75
C ASP A 562 -9.53 -7.62 4.70
N PRO A 563 -10.20 -7.93 5.84
CA PRO A 563 -10.63 -6.93 6.80
C PRO A 563 -9.47 -6.20 7.51
N LEU A 564 -8.24 -6.72 7.42
CA LEU A 564 -7.06 -6.08 8.00
C LEU A 564 -6.55 -4.89 7.18
N THR A 565 -7.00 -4.75 5.94
CA THR A 565 -6.72 -3.56 5.12
C THR A 565 -7.71 -2.43 5.37
N TYR A 566 -8.84 -2.67 6.07
CA TYR A 566 -9.89 -1.69 6.22
C TYR A 566 -9.62 -0.73 7.37
N SER A 567 -9.68 0.55 7.06
CA SER A 567 -9.58 1.63 8.04
C SER A 567 -10.76 1.64 9.01
N SER A 568 -10.50 1.88 10.28
CA SER A 568 -11.56 2.10 11.29
C SER A 568 -12.43 3.32 10.98
N GLY A 569 -11.97 4.26 10.15
CA GLY A 569 -12.76 5.37 9.60
C GLY A 569 -13.93 4.91 8.73
N GLY A 570 -13.83 3.74 8.12
CA GLY A 570 -14.84 3.14 7.26
C GLY A 570 -14.76 3.62 5.83
N PHE A 571 -15.83 3.45 5.08
CA PHE A 571 -15.86 3.61 3.63
C PHE A 571 -16.72 4.80 3.20
N LEU A 572 -16.39 5.38 2.05
CA LEU A 572 -17.11 6.51 1.43
C LEU A 572 -18.63 6.23 1.24
N TRP A 573 -18.97 5.01 0.80
CA TRP A 573 -20.39 4.62 0.65
C TRP A 573 -21.11 4.50 1.99
N GLU A 574 -20.43 4.15 3.07
CA GLU A 574 -21.02 4.12 4.41
C GLU A 574 -21.31 5.54 4.91
N ALA A 575 -20.35 6.46 4.75
CA ALA A 575 -20.52 7.87 5.08
C ALA A 575 -21.67 8.50 4.29
N ALA A 576 -21.77 8.21 2.99
CA ALA A 576 -22.86 8.67 2.14
C ALA A 576 -24.23 8.14 2.62
N ARG A 577 -24.33 6.84 2.89
CA ARG A 577 -25.57 6.22 3.38
C ARG A 577 -25.99 6.73 4.76
N ALA A 578 -25.02 6.98 5.65
CA ALA A 578 -25.27 7.57 6.97
C ALA A 578 -25.86 8.98 6.88
N LYS A 579 -25.58 9.70 5.78
CA LYS A 579 -26.19 11.00 5.44
C LYS A 579 -27.47 10.89 4.61
N GLY A 580 -28.09 9.70 4.54
CA GLY A 580 -29.31 9.46 3.79
C GLY A 580 -29.16 9.49 2.27
N LYS A 581 -27.92 9.40 1.75
CA LYS A 581 -27.66 9.37 0.32
C LYS A 581 -27.90 7.97 -0.23
N ARG A 582 -28.53 7.86 -1.40
CA ARG A 582 -28.64 6.61 -2.14
C ARG A 582 -27.33 6.33 -2.87
N VAL A 583 -26.81 5.11 -2.71
CA VAL A 583 -25.53 4.67 -3.29
C VAL A 583 -25.75 3.38 -4.07
N VAL A 584 -25.10 3.25 -5.21
CA VAL A 584 -25.05 2.03 -6.04
C VAL A 584 -23.60 1.77 -6.44
N SER A 585 -23.19 0.51 -6.47
CA SER A 585 -21.85 0.07 -6.92
C SER A 585 -21.95 -0.89 -8.08
N PHE A 586 -21.17 -0.64 -9.11
CA PHE A 586 -20.90 -1.49 -10.26
C PHE A 586 -19.50 -2.09 -10.13
N GLY A 587 -19.37 -3.13 -9.29
CA GLY A 587 -18.22 -4.01 -9.23
C GLY A 587 -17.08 -3.63 -8.29
N GLU A 588 -17.11 -2.46 -7.62
CA GLU A 588 -16.06 -2.08 -6.65
C GLU A 588 -15.97 -3.11 -5.52
N TYR A 589 -14.76 -3.51 -5.12
CA TYR A 589 -14.47 -4.53 -4.12
C TYR A 589 -15.31 -5.82 -4.28
N ALA A 590 -15.57 -6.20 -5.51
CA ALA A 590 -16.23 -7.45 -5.84
C ALA A 590 -15.21 -8.40 -6.46
N PRO A 591 -15.00 -9.60 -5.87
CA PRO A 591 -13.96 -10.52 -6.30
C PRO A 591 -14.17 -10.97 -7.75
N ALA A 592 -13.07 -11.31 -8.41
CA ALA A 592 -13.07 -11.92 -9.71
C ALA A 592 -13.84 -13.26 -9.70
N PRO A 593 -14.47 -13.67 -10.82
CA PRO A 593 -14.96 -15.02 -10.99
C PRO A 593 -13.83 -16.04 -10.81
N SER A 594 -14.13 -17.20 -10.23
CA SER A 594 -13.14 -18.26 -9.95
C SER A 594 -12.35 -18.77 -11.16
N ASP A 595 -12.95 -18.69 -12.35
CA ASP A 595 -12.35 -19.17 -13.60
C ASP A 595 -12.57 -18.14 -14.72
N THR A 596 -11.57 -17.31 -15.00
CA THR A 596 -11.63 -16.37 -16.13
C THR A 596 -11.15 -17.04 -17.42
N MET A 597 -11.91 -16.87 -18.50
CA MET A 597 -11.63 -17.55 -19.79
C MET A 597 -11.63 -16.59 -20.98
N PRO A 598 -10.59 -16.61 -21.84
CA PRO A 598 -10.59 -15.81 -23.05
C PRO A 598 -11.74 -16.16 -24.03
N SER A 599 -12.27 -17.38 -23.94
CA SER A 599 -13.43 -17.82 -24.74
C SER A 599 -14.74 -17.10 -24.36
N VAL A 600 -14.89 -16.71 -23.08
CA VAL A 600 -16.03 -15.89 -22.63
C VAL A 600 -15.93 -14.51 -23.26
N ARG A 601 -14.76 -13.87 -23.21
CA ARG A 601 -14.51 -12.58 -23.86
C ARG A 601 -14.77 -12.65 -25.36
N ALA A 602 -14.23 -13.67 -26.05
CA ALA A 602 -14.42 -13.84 -27.48
C ALA A 602 -15.90 -13.95 -27.85
N ARG A 603 -16.71 -14.70 -27.10
CA ARG A 603 -18.15 -14.81 -27.29
C ARG A 603 -18.87 -13.47 -27.07
N LEU A 604 -18.55 -12.74 -26.00
CA LEU A 604 -19.17 -11.45 -25.71
C LEU A 604 -18.79 -10.39 -26.75
N MET A 605 -17.54 -10.40 -27.23
CA MET A 605 -17.08 -9.50 -28.31
C MET A 605 -17.74 -9.84 -29.64
N ALA A 606 -17.94 -11.13 -29.96
CA ALA A 606 -18.70 -11.55 -31.14
C ALA A 606 -20.17 -11.07 -31.06
N MET A 607 -20.79 -11.20 -29.90
CA MET A 607 -22.13 -10.67 -29.64
C MET A 607 -22.16 -9.13 -29.80
N TYR A 608 -21.20 -8.41 -29.21
CA TYR A 608 -21.10 -6.95 -29.31
C TYR A 608 -20.90 -6.47 -30.76
N ARG A 609 -20.17 -7.24 -31.57
CA ARG A 609 -19.91 -6.93 -33.00
C ARG A 609 -21.14 -7.09 -33.89
N ASP A 610 -22.07 -7.98 -33.53
CA ASP A 610 -23.29 -8.23 -34.29
C ASP A 610 -24.36 -7.17 -34.01
N SER A 611 -24.25 -6.04 -34.73
CA SER A 611 -25.18 -4.91 -34.60
C SER A 611 -26.63 -5.23 -34.95
N ALA A 612 -26.91 -6.34 -35.63
CA ALA A 612 -28.27 -6.76 -35.96
C ALA A 612 -29.02 -7.36 -34.77
N THR A 613 -28.30 -8.02 -33.87
CA THR A 613 -28.89 -8.71 -32.70
C THR A 613 -28.46 -8.14 -31.36
N TYR A 614 -27.37 -7.37 -31.31
CA TYR A 614 -26.87 -6.76 -30.08
C TYR A 614 -27.74 -5.61 -29.61
N THR A 615 -28.18 -5.71 -28.37
CA THR A 615 -28.77 -4.58 -27.64
C THR A 615 -28.22 -4.56 -26.20
N PRO A 616 -28.12 -3.38 -25.54
CA PRO A 616 -27.73 -3.30 -24.12
C PRO A 616 -28.58 -4.20 -23.22
N ALA A 617 -29.88 -4.29 -23.47
CA ALA A 617 -30.79 -5.16 -22.73
C ALA A 617 -30.46 -6.65 -22.91
N ASN A 618 -30.03 -7.10 -24.12
CA ASN A 618 -29.58 -8.47 -24.35
C ASN A 618 -28.24 -8.75 -23.64
N ALA A 619 -27.32 -7.79 -23.66
CA ALA A 619 -26.06 -7.88 -22.94
C ALA A 619 -26.29 -8.04 -21.43
N ARG A 620 -27.10 -7.17 -20.84
CA ARG A 620 -27.49 -7.23 -19.43
C ARG A 620 -28.13 -8.57 -19.06
N ARG A 621 -29.04 -9.07 -19.89
CA ARG A 621 -29.69 -10.37 -19.67
C ARG A 621 -28.69 -11.53 -19.71
N THR A 622 -27.74 -11.48 -20.63
CA THR A 622 -26.66 -12.47 -20.74
C THR A 622 -25.81 -12.49 -19.48
N LEU A 623 -25.36 -11.30 -19.02
CA LEU A 623 -24.53 -11.21 -17.82
C LEU A 623 -25.30 -11.58 -16.54
N ARG A 624 -26.58 -11.21 -16.42
CA ARG A 624 -27.46 -11.66 -15.32
C ARG A 624 -27.57 -13.20 -15.23
N GLY A 625 -27.45 -13.91 -16.33
CA GLY A 625 -27.38 -15.37 -16.37
C GLY A 625 -26.00 -15.94 -16.03
N MET A 626 -24.96 -15.11 -16.07
CA MET A 626 -23.57 -15.51 -15.82
C MET A 626 -23.07 -15.12 -14.43
N TYR A 627 -23.46 -13.95 -13.93
CA TYR A 627 -22.92 -13.36 -12.71
C TYR A 627 -24.00 -13.12 -11.66
N ASN A 628 -23.64 -13.35 -10.41
CA ASN A 628 -24.37 -12.95 -9.21
C ASN A 628 -23.35 -12.39 -8.22
N THR A 629 -22.81 -11.24 -8.57
CA THR A 629 -21.69 -10.60 -7.88
C THR A 629 -22.00 -10.31 -6.42
N ARG A 630 -21.07 -10.63 -5.55
CA ARG A 630 -21.13 -10.46 -4.10
C ARG A 630 -19.88 -9.74 -3.58
N SER A 631 -19.95 -9.21 -2.39
CA SER A 631 -18.81 -8.68 -1.66
C SER A 631 -18.81 -9.19 -0.23
N GLU A 632 -17.65 -9.45 0.32
CA GLU A 632 -17.48 -9.80 1.74
C GLU A 632 -17.70 -8.59 2.67
N ILE A 633 -17.65 -7.37 2.13
CA ILE A 633 -17.98 -6.15 2.89
C ILE A 633 -19.49 -6.00 2.96
N PRO A 634 -20.13 -6.19 4.15
CA PRO A 634 -21.59 -6.25 4.24
C PRO A 634 -22.31 -4.98 3.83
N SER A 635 -21.67 -3.81 4.01
CA SER A 635 -22.24 -2.54 3.61
C SER A 635 -22.23 -2.33 2.10
N LEU A 636 -21.21 -2.85 1.41
CA LEU A 636 -21.07 -2.81 -0.04
C LEU A 636 -21.95 -3.86 -0.73
N ASP A 637 -22.01 -5.09 -0.21
CA ASP A 637 -22.82 -6.17 -0.77
C ASP A 637 -24.30 -5.77 -0.98
N ARG A 638 -24.82 -4.88 -0.11
CA ARG A 638 -26.21 -4.37 -0.20
C ARG A 638 -26.45 -3.39 -1.33
N ILE A 639 -25.42 -2.81 -1.91
CA ILE A 639 -25.51 -1.77 -2.94
C ILE A 639 -24.90 -2.20 -4.28
N LEU A 640 -24.39 -3.45 -4.36
CA LEU A 640 -23.84 -4.02 -5.59
C LEU A 640 -24.95 -4.35 -6.61
N VAL A 641 -24.70 -4.01 -7.85
CA VAL A 641 -25.45 -4.48 -9.01
C VAL A 641 -25.03 -5.92 -9.32
N ARG A 642 -25.94 -6.88 -9.12
CA ARG A 642 -25.63 -8.32 -9.11
C ARG A 642 -25.17 -8.88 -10.46
N GLU A 643 -25.70 -8.37 -11.55
CA GLU A 643 -25.32 -8.76 -12.90
C GLU A 643 -24.08 -8.06 -13.43
N TYR A 644 -23.55 -7.06 -12.71
CA TYR A 644 -22.28 -6.44 -13.06
C TYR A 644 -21.16 -7.29 -12.48
N PRO A 645 -20.24 -7.79 -13.32
CA PRO A 645 -19.15 -8.62 -12.83
C PRO A 645 -18.22 -7.76 -11.94
N GLY A 646 -17.55 -8.39 -10.98
CA GLY A 646 -16.47 -7.79 -10.25
C GLY A 646 -15.26 -7.52 -11.13
N TRP A 647 -14.10 -7.47 -10.53
CA TRP A 647 -12.85 -7.33 -11.26
C TRP A 647 -12.64 -8.52 -12.20
N THR A 648 -12.81 -8.31 -13.49
CA THR A 648 -12.55 -9.33 -14.51
C THR A 648 -12.37 -8.72 -15.89
N GLN A 649 -11.46 -9.28 -16.67
CA GLN A 649 -11.18 -8.89 -18.05
C GLN A 649 -11.87 -9.82 -19.09
N GLU A 650 -12.55 -10.86 -18.64
CA GLU A 650 -13.32 -11.73 -19.55
C GLU A 650 -14.60 -11.04 -20.08
N VAL A 651 -15.09 -10.03 -19.37
CA VAL A 651 -16.19 -9.17 -19.83
C VAL A 651 -15.61 -7.87 -20.38
N PRO A 652 -15.80 -7.58 -21.68
CA PRO A 652 -15.36 -6.31 -22.26
C PRO A 652 -15.99 -5.12 -21.55
N ASP A 653 -15.23 -4.05 -21.34
CA ASP A 653 -15.74 -2.86 -20.67
C ASP A 653 -16.85 -2.15 -21.46
N VAL A 654 -16.83 -2.22 -22.81
CA VAL A 654 -17.94 -1.72 -23.63
C VAL A 654 -19.26 -2.44 -23.36
N VAL A 655 -19.21 -3.72 -22.93
CA VAL A 655 -20.40 -4.50 -22.52
C VAL A 655 -20.80 -4.11 -21.10
N LYS A 656 -19.84 -3.88 -20.19
CA LYS A 656 -20.08 -3.35 -18.83
C LYS A 656 -20.73 -1.96 -18.90
N ALA A 657 -20.25 -1.09 -19.78
CA ALA A 657 -20.84 0.24 -20.03
C ALA A 657 -22.31 0.16 -20.42
N ASP A 658 -22.69 -0.83 -21.22
CA ASP A 658 -24.08 -0.98 -21.62
C ASP A 658 -25.02 -1.42 -20.48
N ILE A 659 -24.51 -2.14 -19.46
CA ILE A 659 -25.27 -2.42 -18.23
C ILE A 659 -25.56 -1.12 -17.48
N ILE A 660 -24.53 -0.26 -17.34
CA ILE A 660 -24.68 1.06 -16.68
C ILE A 660 -25.73 1.90 -17.41
N ARG A 661 -25.71 1.89 -18.75
CA ARG A 661 -26.67 2.60 -19.59
C ARG A 661 -28.11 2.08 -19.43
N GLU A 662 -28.29 0.77 -19.23
CA GLU A 662 -29.62 0.20 -18.93
C GLU A 662 -30.13 0.66 -17.56
N HIS A 663 -29.25 0.68 -16.53
CA HIS A 663 -29.63 1.23 -15.23
C HIS A 663 -29.95 2.72 -15.31
N LEU A 664 -29.20 3.51 -16.09
CA LEU A 664 -29.50 4.92 -16.32
C LEU A 664 -30.90 5.11 -16.90
N ARG A 665 -31.30 4.31 -17.90
CA ARG A 665 -32.68 4.35 -18.46
C ARG A 665 -33.75 4.06 -17.40
N GLU A 666 -33.48 3.09 -16.51
CA GLU A 666 -34.38 2.79 -15.38
C GLU A 666 -34.50 3.99 -14.43
N TRP A 667 -33.36 4.65 -14.11
CA TRP A 667 -33.34 5.85 -13.26
C TRP A 667 -34.03 7.02 -13.91
N GLU A 668 -33.90 7.24 -15.22
CA GLU A 668 -34.61 8.29 -15.95
C GLU A 668 -36.11 8.03 -15.95
N ALA A 669 -36.55 6.79 -16.18
CA ALA A 669 -37.96 6.43 -16.12
C ALA A 669 -38.54 6.65 -14.71
N ALA A 670 -37.76 6.37 -13.67
CA ALA A 670 -38.13 6.60 -12.28
C ALA A 670 -37.97 8.07 -11.85
N LYS A 671 -37.27 8.90 -12.64
CA LYS A 671 -36.84 10.28 -12.30
C LYS A 671 -35.99 10.33 -11.01
N GLU A 672 -35.23 9.30 -10.78
CA GLU A 672 -34.50 9.11 -9.52
C GLU A 672 -33.18 8.39 -9.74
N MET A 673 -32.07 9.14 -9.72
CA MET A 673 -30.72 8.61 -9.82
C MET A 673 -30.06 8.53 -8.43
N PRO A 674 -29.13 7.57 -8.17
CA PRO A 674 -28.30 7.56 -6.97
C PRO A 674 -27.52 8.88 -6.78
N HIS A 675 -27.27 9.25 -5.53
CA HIS A 675 -26.42 10.41 -5.23
C HIS A 675 -24.92 10.08 -5.44
N LEU A 676 -24.54 8.83 -5.20
CA LEU A 676 -23.20 8.32 -5.46
C LEU A 676 -23.31 7.01 -6.25
N THR A 677 -22.63 6.95 -7.39
CA THR A 677 -22.50 5.75 -8.21
C THR A 677 -21.03 5.40 -8.33
N LEU A 678 -20.62 4.26 -7.81
CA LEU A 678 -19.27 3.71 -7.94
C LEU A 678 -19.23 2.78 -9.16
N VAL A 679 -18.21 2.89 -9.98
CA VAL A 679 -18.02 2.08 -11.20
C VAL A 679 -16.58 1.64 -11.31
N ILE A 680 -16.34 0.34 -11.58
CA ILE A 680 -15.03 -0.16 -11.95
C ILE A 680 -14.99 -0.51 -13.44
N LEU A 681 -13.96 -0.06 -14.16
CA LEU A 681 -13.67 -0.39 -15.57
C LEU A 681 -12.23 -0.91 -15.68
N PRO A 682 -11.97 -2.23 -15.51
CA PRO A 682 -10.61 -2.74 -15.26
C PRO A 682 -9.87 -3.23 -16.51
N ASN A 683 -10.40 -3.10 -17.74
CA ASN A 683 -9.80 -3.77 -18.90
C ASN A 683 -8.49 -3.14 -19.37
N ASP A 684 -8.17 -1.92 -18.96
CA ASP A 684 -6.88 -1.29 -19.25
C ASP A 684 -5.72 -1.90 -18.45
N HIS A 685 -5.98 -2.68 -17.39
CA HIS A 685 -4.98 -3.55 -16.75
C HIS A 685 -4.31 -4.51 -17.74
N THR A 686 -5.05 -5.05 -18.70
CA THR A 686 -4.63 -6.03 -19.70
C THR A 686 -4.21 -7.40 -19.12
N GLN A 687 -4.03 -8.39 -20.02
CA GLN A 687 -3.43 -9.70 -19.67
C GLN A 687 -2.10 -9.90 -20.44
N GLY A 688 -1.36 -8.81 -20.61
CA GLY A 688 -0.15 -8.83 -21.41
C GLY A 688 -0.43 -9.36 -22.82
N THR A 689 0.45 -10.24 -23.30
CA THR A 689 0.32 -10.85 -24.62
C THR A 689 -0.16 -12.32 -24.55
N SER A 690 -0.95 -12.67 -23.53
CA SER A 690 -1.52 -14.01 -23.36
C SER A 690 -2.46 -14.38 -24.51
N ALA A 691 -2.24 -15.55 -25.12
CA ALA A 691 -2.97 -16.00 -26.31
C ALA A 691 -4.50 -16.10 -26.07
N GLY A 692 -5.28 -15.59 -27.02
CA GLY A 692 -6.74 -15.58 -26.99
C GLY A 692 -7.36 -14.42 -26.22
N TRP A 693 -6.60 -13.68 -25.42
CA TRP A 693 -7.01 -12.41 -24.82
C TRP A 693 -6.83 -11.25 -25.80
N CYS A 694 -7.48 -10.10 -25.55
CA CYS A 694 -7.26 -8.88 -26.34
C CYS A 694 -5.77 -8.51 -26.33
N THR A 695 -5.26 -7.93 -27.42
CA THR A 695 -3.94 -7.30 -27.36
C THR A 695 -3.97 -6.16 -26.34
N PRO A 696 -2.84 -5.79 -25.70
CA PRO A 696 -2.83 -4.68 -24.74
C PRO A 696 -3.50 -3.42 -25.27
N ARG A 697 -3.20 -3.03 -26.49
CA ARG A 697 -3.82 -1.86 -27.15
C ARG A 697 -5.34 -2.02 -27.35
N ALA A 698 -5.81 -3.21 -27.72
CA ALA A 698 -7.24 -3.48 -27.86
C ALA A 698 -8.00 -3.47 -26.53
N CYS A 699 -7.38 -3.96 -25.44
CA CYS A 699 -7.96 -3.91 -24.11
C CYS A 699 -8.11 -2.46 -23.62
N VAL A 700 -7.07 -1.63 -23.79
CA VAL A 700 -7.09 -0.21 -23.40
C VAL A 700 -8.10 0.56 -24.27
N ALA A 701 -8.19 0.27 -25.58
CA ALA A 701 -9.18 0.89 -26.46
C ALA A 701 -10.63 0.50 -26.10
N ASP A 702 -10.85 -0.74 -25.63
CA ASP A 702 -12.14 -1.21 -25.12
C ASP A 702 -12.55 -0.43 -23.86
N ASN A 703 -11.62 -0.25 -22.94
CA ASN A 703 -11.81 0.55 -21.73
C ASN A 703 -12.10 2.03 -22.05
N ASP A 704 -11.32 2.63 -22.94
CA ASP A 704 -11.50 4.04 -23.35
C ASP A 704 -12.86 4.28 -24.03
N LEU A 705 -13.29 3.38 -24.92
CA LEU A 705 -14.62 3.49 -25.54
C LEU A 705 -15.73 3.29 -24.51
N ALA A 706 -15.56 2.38 -23.56
CA ALA A 706 -16.52 2.18 -22.47
C ALA A 706 -16.69 3.45 -21.65
N LEU A 707 -15.58 4.09 -21.25
CA LEU A 707 -15.58 5.39 -20.58
C LEU A 707 -16.36 6.43 -21.41
N GLY A 708 -16.02 6.56 -22.71
CA GLY A 708 -16.71 7.48 -23.61
C GLY A 708 -18.21 7.24 -23.66
N LYS A 709 -18.67 5.99 -23.80
CA LYS A 709 -20.09 5.62 -23.83
C LYS A 709 -20.83 5.92 -22.52
N VAL A 710 -20.16 5.72 -21.38
CA VAL A 710 -20.75 6.03 -20.06
C VAL A 710 -20.91 7.55 -19.93
N VAL A 711 -19.87 8.33 -20.23
CA VAL A 711 -19.93 9.80 -20.14
C VAL A 711 -20.93 10.36 -21.14
N GLU A 712 -20.99 9.85 -22.38
CA GLU A 712 -22.00 10.22 -23.37
C GLU A 712 -23.42 10.01 -22.81
N ALA A 713 -23.73 8.81 -22.33
CA ALA A 713 -25.05 8.50 -21.83
C ALA A 713 -25.46 9.38 -20.63
N LEU A 714 -24.54 9.59 -19.69
CA LEU A 714 -24.76 10.43 -18.52
C LEU A 714 -24.95 11.91 -18.88
N SER A 715 -24.14 12.43 -19.82
CA SER A 715 -24.21 13.84 -20.24
C SER A 715 -25.46 14.16 -21.08
N HIS A 716 -26.09 13.17 -21.71
CA HIS A 716 -27.36 13.30 -22.41
C HIS A 716 -28.58 13.06 -21.50
N SER A 717 -28.36 12.65 -20.26
CA SER A 717 -29.46 12.38 -19.32
C SER A 717 -30.06 13.66 -18.71
N SER A 718 -31.29 13.55 -18.21
CA SER A 718 -31.96 14.63 -17.47
C SER A 718 -31.23 15.01 -16.17
N PHE A 719 -30.33 14.18 -15.69
CA PHE A 719 -29.55 14.38 -14.48
C PHE A 719 -28.25 15.16 -14.71
N TRP A 720 -27.83 15.38 -15.97
CA TRP A 720 -26.59 16.06 -16.31
C TRP A 720 -26.45 17.43 -15.65
N LYS A 721 -27.55 18.17 -15.53
CA LYS A 721 -27.57 19.54 -15.01
C LYS A 721 -27.07 19.70 -13.56
N ASP A 722 -27.02 18.63 -12.78
CA ASP A 722 -26.59 18.62 -11.38
C ASP A 722 -25.66 17.41 -11.09
N MET A 723 -24.84 17.01 -12.10
CA MET A 723 -23.95 15.86 -12.04
C MET A 723 -22.47 16.26 -12.14
N ALA A 724 -21.63 15.50 -11.44
CA ALA A 724 -20.18 15.44 -11.67
C ALA A 724 -19.75 13.98 -11.92
N ILE A 725 -18.96 13.77 -12.95
CA ILE A 725 -18.30 12.50 -13.26
C ILE A 725 -16.81 12.68 -12.93
N LEU A 726 -16.31 11.87 -12.03
CA LEU A 726 -14.92 11.84 -11.61
C LEU A 726 -14.32 10.50 -12.03
N VAL A 727 -13.22 10.52 -12.74
CA VAL A 727 -12.54 9.32 -13.26
C VAL A 727 -11.11 9.32 -12.73
N VAL A 728 -10.63 8.17 -12.32
CA VAL A 728 -9.27 8.01 -11.78
C VAL A 728 -8.77 6.59 -12.02
N GLU A 729 -7.46 6.45 -12.26
CA GLU A 729 -6.79 5.16 -12.14
C GLU A 729 -6.54 4.87 -10.65
N ASP A 730 -6.65 3.61 -10.27
CA ASP A 730 -6.39 3.16 -8.90
C ASP A 730 -4.91 3.26 -8.52
N ASP A 731 -4.03 2.82 -9.41
CA ASP A 731 -2.58 2.95 -9.25
C ASP A 731 -1.86 3.18 -10.60
N ALA A 732 -0.55 3.25 -10.55
CA ALA A 732 0.33 3.43 -11.71
C ALA A 732 1.01 2.11 -12.17
N GLN A 733 0.74 0.97 -11.52
CA GLN A 733 1.33 -0.36 -11.78
C GLN A 733 2.86 -0.35 -11.96
N ASN A 734 3.58 0.48 -11.20
CA ASN A 734 5.02 0.69 -11.42
C ASN A 734 5.37 1.05 -12.88
N GLY A 735 4.45 1.74 -13.58
CA GLY A 735 4.67 2.27 -14.92
C GLY A 735 5.67 3.43 -14.93
N VAL A 736 6.16 3.77 -16.11
CA VAL A 736 7.10 4.88 -16.28
C VAL A 736 6.39 6.21 -16.40
N ASP A 737 6.92 7.23 -15.72
CA ASP A 737 6.49 8.62 -15.84
C ASP A 737 7.70 9.56 -15.70
N HIS A 738 7.66 10.76 -16.35
CA HIS A 738 8.81 11.67 -16.31
C HIS A 738 8.85 12.57 -15.07
N ILE A 739 7.73 12.71 -14.35
CA ILE A 739 7.63 13.51 -13.11
C ILE A 739 7.78 12.63 -11.87
N ASP A 740 6.87 11.65 -11.71
CA ASP A 740 6.92 10.70 -10.59
C ASP A 740 6.14 9.43 -10.95
N GLY A 741 6.58 8.28 -10.46
CA GLY A 741 5.93 7.00 -10.72
C GLY A 741 4.50 6.86 -10.17
N HIS A 742 4.10 7.71 -9.22
CA HIS A 742 2.73 7.76 -8.70
C HIS A 742 1.80 8.62 -9.56
N ARG A 743 2.33 9.41 -10.52
CA ARG A 743 1.49 10.29 -11.33
C ARG A 743 0.61 9.49 -12.27
N THR A 744 -0.71 9.70 -12.19
CA THR A 744 -1.70 8.91 -12.91
C THR A 744 -2.75 9.77 -13.61
N VAL A 745 -3.63 9.12 -14.38
CA VAL A 745 -4.71 9.78 -15.11
C VAL A 745 -5.90 10.02 -14.18
N ALA A 746 -6.36 11.28 -14.15
CA ALA A 746 -7.63 11.63 -13.53
C ALA A 746 -8.39 12.61 -14.44
N LEU A 747 -9.71 12.50 -14.47
CA LEU A 747 -10.58 13.32 -15.32
C LEU A 747 -11.78 13.84 -14.53
N VAL A 748 -12.25 15.01 -14.92
CA VAL A 748 -13.47 15.63 -14.40
C VAL A 748 -14.37 15.98 -15.57
N ALA A 749 -15.63 15.54 -15.56
CA ALA A 749 -16.64 15.96 -16.50
C ALA A 749 -17.90 16.41 -15.77
N SER A 750 -18.32 17.64 -16.00
CA SER A 750 -19.49 18.26 -15.37
C SER A 750 -19.90 19.52 -16.15
N PRO A 751 -21.14 19.93 -16.14
CA PRO A 751 -21.51 21.27 -16.66
C PRO A 751 -20.78 22.41 -15.93
N TYR A 752 -20.37 22.15 -14.69
CA TYR A 752 -19.69 23.11 -13.82
C TYR A 752 -18.16 22.96 -13.84
N ALA A 753 -17.60 22.03 -14.56
CA ALA A 753 -16.15 21.96 -14.78
C ALA A 753 -15.67 23.08 -15.70
N LYS A 754 -14.48 23.60 -15.46
CA LYS A 754 -13.81 24.52 -16.39
C LYS A 754 -13.66 23.86 -17.76
N ARG A 755 -13.62 24.66 -18.82
CA ARG A 755 -13.49 24.17 -20.19
C ARG A 755 -12.14 24.55 -20.77
N ASN A 756 -11.52 23.61 -21.52
CA ASN A 756 -10.22 23.80 -22.17
C ASN A 756 -9.13 24.30 -21.19
N ALA A 757 -9.20 23.90 -19.93
CA ALA A 757 -8.33 24.37 -18.86
C ALA A 757 -7.22 23.34 -18.57
N ILE A 758 -6.10 23.83 -18.04
CA ILE A 758 -5.05 23.00 -17.42
C ILE A 758 -5.04 23.37 -15.94
N ASP A 759 -5.13 22.38 -15.08
CA ASP A 759 -5.01 22.54 -13.65
C ASP A 759 -3.81 21.72 -13.15
N SER A 760 -2.72 22.43 -12.87
CA SER A 760 -1.46 21.87 -12.38
C SER A 760 -1.36 21.89 -10.86
N THR A 761 -2.48 22.08 -10.18
CA THR A 761 -2.54 21.93 -8.71
C THR A 761 -2.21 20.48 -8.35
N PHE A 762 -1.39 20.33 -7.29
CA PHE A 762 -1.15 18.99 -6.74
C PHE A 762 -2.46 18.41 -6.19
N TYR A 763 -2.90 17.33 -6.79
CA TYR A 763 -4.01 16.51 -6.31
C TYR A 763 -3.57 15.07 -6.12
N SER A 764 -4.26 14.38 -5.23
CA SER A 764 -4.08 12.95 -4.98
C SER A 764 -5.43 12.27 -4.76
N GLN A 765 -5.43 10.97 -4.57
CA GLN A 765 -6.67 10.21 -4.32
C GLN A 765 -7.48 10.77 -3.14
N PRO A 766 -6.90 11.14 -1.96
CA PRO A 766 -7.64 11.86 -0.92
C PRO A 766 -8.26 13.20 -1.36
N SER A 767 -7.65 13.89 -2.35
CA SER A 767 -8.23 15.13 -2.90
C SER A 767 -9.55 14.88 -3.62
N MET A 768 -9.64 13.77 -4.36
CA MET A 768 -10.87 13.38 -5.07
C MET A 768 -11.94 12.92 -4.07
N VAL A 769 -11.58 12.11 -3.07
CA VAL A 769 -12.50 11.70 -2.00
C VAL A 769 -13.07 12.93 -1.28
N LYS A 770 -12.21 13.87 -0.84
CA LYS A 770 -12.66 15.13 -0.23
C LYS A 770 -13.61 15.93 -1.13
N THR A 771 -13.34 15.97 -2.42
CA THR A 771 -14.19 16.67 -3.38
C THR A 771 -15.60 16.05 -3.42
N ILE A 772 -15.68 14.70 -3.43
CA ILE A 772 -16.96 13.98 -3.35
C ILE A 772 -17.66 14.26 -2.02
N GLU A 773 -16.92 14.27 -0.92
CA GLU A 773 -17.46 14.56 0.42
C GLU A 773 -18.07 15.96 0.48
N LEU A 774 -17.37 16.95 -0.05
CA LEU A 774 -17.89 18.33 -0.11
C LEU A 774 -19.13 18.45 -0.99
N MET A 775 -19.13 17.82 -2.18
CA MET A 775 -20.29 17.82 -3.09
C MET A 775 -21.52 17.19 -2.45
N LEU A 776 -21.36 16.11 -1.71
CA LEU A 776 -22.47 15.36 -1.11
C LEU A 776 -22.75 15.70 0.36
N GLY A 777 -21.96 16.59 0.97
CA GLY A 777 -22.10 17.03 2.35
C GLY A 777 -21.72 15.95 3.37
N LEU A 778 -20.72 15.12 3.05
CA LEU A 778 -20.25 14.03 3.88
C LEU A 778 -19.15 14.48 4.86
N PRO A 779 -18.97 13.79 5.98
CA PRO A 779 -17.83 14.02 6.85
C PRO A 779 -16.56 13.37 6.26
N ALA A 780 -15.39 13.90 6.55
CA ALA A 780 -14.12 13.28 6.24
C ALA A 780 -13.98 11.90 6.93
N LEU A 781 -13.35 10.95 6.24
CA LEU A 781 -13.12 9.58 6.70
C LEU A 781 -11.86 9.49 7.56
N SER A 782 -10.81 10.22 7.18
CA SER A 782 -9.48 10.16 7.77
C SER A 782 -8.89 11.56 8.01
N LEU A 783 -7.66 11.61 8.50
CA LEU A 783 -6.87 12.83 8.55
C LEU A 783 -6.44 13.30 7.15
N PHE A 784 -6.28 12.39 6.20
CA PHE A 784 -5.73 12.71 4.87
C PHE A 784 -6.74 13.44 3.99
N ASP A 785 -7.96 12.96 3.85
CA ASP A 785 -9.02 13.65 3.11
C ASP A 785 -9.45 14.95 3.82
N LEU A 786 -9.41 14.96 5.16
CA LEU A 786 -9.72 16.17 5.93
C LEU A 786 -8.84 17.36 5.51
N VAL A 787 -7.54 17.13 5.28
CA VAL A 787 -6.57 18.21 4.96
C VAL A 787 -6.17 18.26 3.49
N ALA A 788 -6.53 17.29 2.68
CA ALA A 788 -6.24 17.28 1.25
C ALA A 788 -6.71 18.58 0.57
N THR A 789 -6.04 18.96 -0.50
CA THR A 789 -6.52 20.02 -1.38
C THR A 789 -7.70 19.48 -2.19
N ASP A 790 -8.90 20.04 -2.01
CA ASP A 790 -10.03 19.66 -2.85
C ASP A 790 -9.90 20.22 -4.29
N MET A 791 -10.65 19.64 -5.22
CA MET A 791 -10.52 19.95 -6.65
C MET A 791 -11.39 21.12 -7.11
N ARG A 792 -11.73 22.09 -6.24
CA ARG A 792 -12.59 23.22 -6.61
C ARG A 792 -11.99 24.11 -7.72
N GLU A 793 -10.64 24.14 -7.83
CA GLU A 793 -9.97 24.89 -8.90
C GLU A 793 -10.24 24.31 -10.29
N SER A 794 -10.68 23.07 -10.39
CA SER A 794 -11.13 22.46 -11.64
C SER A 794 -12.57 22.85 -12.02
N PHE A 795 -13.29 23.55 -11.16
CA PHE A 795 -14.68 23.95 -11.37
C PHE A 795 -14.82 25.46 -11.53
N ILE A 796 -15.91 25.88 -12.18
CA ILE A 796 -16.23 27.29 -12.36
C ILE A 796 -16.65 27.93 -11.03
N GLY A 797 -16.38 29.24 -10.91
CA GLY A 797 -16.88 30.06 -9.80
C GLY A 797 -18.39 30.28 -9.88
N PRO A 798 -19.02 30.75 -8.78
CA PRO A 798 -20.46 30.96 -8.70
C PRO A 798 -21.01 32.05 -9.66
N GLU A 799 -20.14 32.95 -10.16
CA GLU A 799 -20.49 34.00 -11.11
C GLU A 799 -20.42 33.54 -12.58
N GLN A 800 -19.88 32.34 -12.84
CA GLN A 800 -19.73 31.80 -14.20
C GLN A 800 -20.91 30.91 -14.55
N GLN A 801 -21.27 30.92 -15.86
CA GLN A 801 -22.40 30.09 -16.33
C GLN A 801 -21.93 28.67 -16.63
N PRO A 802 -22.69 27.64 -16.23
CA PRO A 802 -22.40 26.25 -16.56
C PRO A 802 -22.57 25.98 -18.08
N ASP A 803 -21.78 25.07 -18.59
CA ASP A 803 -21.88 24.59 -19.97
C ASP A 803 -22.49 23.19 -19.99
N PHE A 804 -23.75 23.10 -20.38
CA PHE A 804 -24.53 21.86 -20.43
C PHE A 804 -24.32 21.05 -21.71
N THR A 805 -23.39 21.45 -22.60
CA THR A 805 -23.10 20.70 -23.82
C THR A 805 -22.75 19.26 -23.49
N PRO A 806 -23.48 18.27 -24.03
CA PRO A 806 -23.22 16.87 -23.75
C PRO A 806 -21.95 16.39 -24.47
N TYR A 807 -21.34 15.36 -23.94
CA TYR A 807 -20.20 14.69 -24.56
C TYR A 807 -20.68 13.67 -25.59
N THR A 808 -19.90 13.50 -26.67
CA THR A 808 -20.11 12.45 -27.67
C THR A 808 -18.92 11.51 -27.70
N ALA A 809 -19.16 10.21 -27.55
CA ALA A 809 -18.13 9.18 -27.54
C ALA A 809 -17.43 9.05 -28.90
N ILE A 810 -16.12 8.87 -28.83
CA ILE A 810 -15.25 8.73 -30.01
C ILE A 810 -14.82 7.27 -30.11
N VAL A 811 -15.05 6.64 -31.26
CA VAL A 811 -14.58 5.28 -31.51
C VAL A 811 -13.05 5.29 -31.72
N PRO A 812 -12.27 4.52 -30.95
CA PRO A 812 -10.83 4.42 -31.14
C PRO A 812 -10.45 3.95 -32.56
N ARG A 813 -9.32 4.42 -33.06
CA ARG A 813 -8.75 3.87 -34.32
C ARG A 813 -8.21 2.47 -34.10
N GLN A 814 -7.73 2.18 -32.92
CA GLN A 814 -7.35 0.83 -32.50
C GLN A 814 -8.57 -0.10 -32.49
N SER A 815 -8.47 -1.24 -33.17
CA SER A 815 -9.54 -2.23 -33.16
C SER A 815 -9.72 -2.87 -31.79
N LEU A 816 -10.95 -2.90 -31.26
CA LEU A 816 -11.32 -3.57 -30.02
C LEU A 816 -11.30 -5.10 -30.15
N TYR A 817 -11.33 -5.63 -31.39
CA TYR A 817 -11.48 -7.05 -31.68
C TYR A 817 -10.16 -7.77 -31.88
N GLU A 818 -9.05 -7.04 -31.74
CA GLU A 818 -7.72 -7.61 -31.91
C GLU A 818 -7.35 -8.50 -30.73
N THR A 819 -6.91 -9.72 -31.01
CA THR A 819 -6.56 -10.71 -29.98
C THR A 819 -5.15 -11.24 -30.19
N ASN A 820 -4.51 -11.60 -29.06
CA ASN A 820 -3.20 -12.21 -29.07
C ASN A 820 -3.28 -13.61 -29.73
N VAL A 821 -2.45 -13.84 -30.72
CA VAL A 821 -2.41 -15.13 -31.45
C VAL A 821 -1.69 -16.20 -30.64
N LYS A 822 -1.98 -17.46 -30.92
CA LYS A 822 -1.25 -18.60 -30.32
C LYS A 822 0.25 -18.50 -30.60
N VAL A 823 1.08 -18.90 -29.63
CA VAL A 823 2.56 -18.80 -29.70
C VAL A 823 3.13 -19.37 -31.02
N GLY A 824 2.61 -20.52 -31.48
CA GLY A 824 3.05 -21.13 -32.74
C GLY A 824 2.71 -20.34 -34.00
N ALA A 825 1.72 -19.45 -33.94
CA ALA A 825 1.31 -18.60 -35.07
C ALA A 825 2.07 -17.26 -35.14
N ILE A 826 2.90 -16.94 -34.16
CA ILE A 826 3.68 -15.69 -34.14
C ILE A 826 4.82 -15.79 -35.16
N THR A 827 4.83 -14.88 -36.13
CA THR A 827 5.82 -14.80 -37.22
C THR A 827 6.40 -13.39 -37.35
N GLY A 828 7.38 -13.23 -38.21
CA GLY A 828 8.04 -11.95 -38.51
C GLY A 828 9.36 -11.77 -37.78
N PRO A 829 10.04 -10.62 -37.96
CA PRO A 829 11.42 -10.41 -37.50
C PRO A 829 11.56 -10.37 -35.98
N ASP A 830 10.49 -10.01 -35.26
CA ASP A 830 10.47 -9.94 -33.79
C ASP A 830 9.79 -11.17 -33.16
N ALA A 831 9.54 -12.24 -33.96
CA ALA A 831 8.86 -13.45 -33.48
C ALA A 831 9.51 -14.09 -32.23
N PRO A 832 10.85 -14.16 -32.10
CA PRO A 832 11.45 -14.71 -30.89
C PRO A 832 11.06 -13.93 -29.62
N ALA A 833 11.16 -12.61 -29.64
CA ALA A 833 10.79 -11.76 -28.49
C ALA A 833 9.28 -11.82 -28.19
N ARG A 834 8.44 -11.77 -29.22
CA ARG A 834 6.98 -11.89 -29.08
C ARG A 834 6.55 -13.25 -28.52
N ARG A 835 7.19 -14.33 -28.95
CA ARG A 835 6.91 -15.68 -28.42
C ARG A 835 7.33 -15.79 -26.94
N ALA A 836 8.50 -15.25 -26.59
CA ALA A 836 8.96 -15.21 -25.20
C ALA A 836 7.98 -14.41 -24.31
N ALA A 837 7.53 -13.25 -24.78
CA ALA A 837 6.54 -12.43 -24.09
C ALA A 837 5.20 -13.14 -23.92
N ALA A 838 4.69 -13.80 -24.96
CA ALA A 838 3.44 -14.56 -24.89
C ALA A 838 3.52 -15.74 -23.92
N LEU A 839 4.63 -16.47 -23.92
CA LEU A 839 4.88 -17.54 -22.94
C LEU A 839 5.00 -17.02 -21.52
N ALA A 840 5.65 -15.86 -21.35
CA ALA A 840 5.75 -15.20 -20.06
C ALA A 840 4.38 -14.75 -19.55
N SER A 841 3.61 -14.02 -20.35
CA SER A 841 2.27 -13.58 -19.99
C SER A 841 1.33 -14.76 -19.64
N ALA A 842 1.42 -15.87 -20.37
CA ALA A 842 0.61 -17.07 -20.08
C ALA A 842 0.92 -17.74 -18.74
N ARG A 843 2.06 -17.42 -18.12
CA ARG A 843 2.46 -17.92 -16.80
C ARG A 843 2.18 -16.95 -15.67
N MET A 844 1.85 -15.70 -15.99
CA MET A 844 1.51 -14.69 -14.99
C MET A 844 0.15 -14.98 -14.37
N ASN A 845 0.02 -14.70 -13.09
CA ASN A 845 -1.26 -14.75 -12.42
C ASN A 845 -1.98 -13.42 -12.61
N PHE A 846 -2.97 -13.41 -13.49
CA PHE A 846 -3.87 -12.28 -13.73
C PHE A 846 -5.25 -12.48 -13.07
N HIS A 847 -5.41 -13.57 -12.32
CA HIS A 847 -6.65 -13.85 -11.60
C HIS A 847 -6.69 -13.07 -10.29
N ASP A 848 -5.59 -13.14 -9.55
CA ASP A 848 -5.48 -12.39 -8.30
C ASP A 848 -4.96 -10.97 -8.60
N PRO A 849 -5.51 -9.93 -7.95
CA PRO A 849 -5.06 -8.56 -8.13
C PRO A 849 -3.56 -8.43 -7.87
N ASP A 850 -2.88 -7.67 -8.70
CA ASP A 850 -1.44 -7.35 -8.59
C ASP A 850 -0.50 -8.57 -8.46
N ALA A 851 -1.00 -9.77 -8.70
CA ALA A 851 -0.18 -10.97 -8.63
C ALA A 851 0.69 -11.19 -9.88
N ALA A 852 0.43 -10.46 -10.97
CA ALA A 852 1.30 -10.44 -12.12
C ALA A 852 2.60 -9.67 -11.82
N PRO A 853 3.80 -10.18 -12.24
CA PRO A 853 5.07 -9.50 -12.04
C PRO A 853 5.11 -8.18 -12.81
N THR A 854 4.91 -7.05 -12.12
CA THR A 854 4.71 -5.73 -12.72
C THR A 854 5.87 -5.28 -13.60
N GLU A 855 7.12 -5.48 -13.18
CA GLU A 855 8.28 -5.09 -13.99
C GLU A 855 8.30 -5.86 -15.33
N ARG A 856 8.12 -7.18 -15.26
CA ARG A 856 8.12 -8.01 -16.48
C ARG A 856 6.92 -7.70 -17.36
N LEU A 857 5.75 -7.50 -16.77
CA LEU A 857 4.55 -7.10 -17.49
C LEU A 857 4.77 -5.75 -18.22
N ASN A 858 5.30 -4.75 -17.54
CA ASN A 858 5.57 -3.44 -18.14
C ASN A 858 6.57 -3.51 -19.31
N HIS A 859 7.62 -4.35 -19.22
CA HIS A 859 8.52 -4.60 -20.35
C HIS A 859 7.80 -5.24 -21.54
N ILE A 860 6.87 -6.16 -21.30
CA ILE A 860 6.06 -6.79 -22.35
C ILE A 860 5.13 -5.76 -22.98
N LEU A 861 4.42 -4.99 -22.17
CA LEU A 861 3.52 -3.94 -22.64
C LEU A 861 4.25 -2.85 -23.46
N TRP A 862 5.45 -2.47 -23.02
CA TRP A 862 6.30 -1.54 -23.74
C TRP A 862 6.72 -2.10 -25.11
N GLY A 863 7.20 -3.36 -25.14
CA GLY A 863 7.57 -4.02 -26.39
C GLY A 863 6.41 -4.12 -27.37
N ASP A 864 5.19 -4.38 -26.87
CA ASP A 864 3.98 -4.42 -27.69
C ASP A 864 3.59 -3.03 -28.22
N ALA A 865 3.67 -1.99 -27.38
CA ALA A 865 3.26 -0.62 -27.74
C ALA A 865 4.31 0.14 -28.57
N LYS A 866 5.59 0.05 -28.22
CA LYS A 866 6.69 0.86 -28.81
C LYS A 866 7.55 0.06 -29.78
N GLY A 867 7.44 -1.26 -29.80
CA GLY A 867 8.24 -2.18 -30.62
C GLY A 867 9.32 -2.92 -29.82
N TRP A 868 9.52 -4.18 -30.15
CA TRP A 868 10.35 -5.14 -29.39
C TRP A 868 11.87 -4.85 -29.43
N ARG A 869 12.29 -3.88 -30.20
CA ARG A 869 13.68 -3.41 -30.27
C ARG A 869 13.90 -2.08 -29.54
N VAL A 870 12.82 -1.44 -29.12
CA VAL A 870 12.91 -0.19 -28.36
C VAL A 870 13.18 -0.53 -26.91
N PRO A 871 14.30 -0.08 -26.33
CA PRO A 871 14.61 -0.41 -24.95
C PRO A 871 13.56 0.21 -24.01
N TYR A 872 13.16 -0.57 -23.02
CA TYR A 872 12.31 -0.04 -21.94
C TYR A 872 13.07 1.06 -21.20
N PRO A 873 12.45 2.21 -20.89
CA PRO A 873 13.09 3.25 -20.09
C PRO A 873 13.31 2.73 -18.68
N THR A 874 14.32 1.91 -18.51
CA THR A 874 14.62 1.32 -17.22
C THR A 874 15.24 2.37 -16.31
N VAL A 875 14.78 2.42 -15.05
CA VAL A 875 15.67 2.76 -13.95
C VAL A 875 16.91 1.88 -14.15
N ARG A 876 18.08 2.46 -14.31
CA ARG A 876 19.25 1.73 -13.88
C ARG A 876 18.87 1.30 -12.46
N ARG A 877 18.77 -0.01 -12.27
CA ARG A 877 18.73 -0.54 -10.92
C ARG A 877 19.98 0.04 -10.26
N SER A 878 19.84 1.28 -9.82
CA SER A 878 20.71 1.72 -8.77
C SER A 878 20.52 0.63 -7.75
N LEU A 879 21.49 0.33 -6.98
CA LEU A 879 21.38 -0.51 -5.79
C LEU A 879 20.06 -0.35 -5.00
N PHE A 880 19.14 0.46 -5.46
CA PHE A 880 17.95 0.97 -4.87
C PHE A 880 16.64 0.33 -5.33
N PHE A 881 16.66 -0.56 -6.23
CA PHE A 881 15.49 -1.38 -6.38
C PHE A 881 15.39 -2.18 -5.07
N PRO A 882 14.29 -2.11 -4.31
CA PRO A 882 14.02 -3.19 -3.41
C PRO A 882 14.14 -4.39 -4.32
N LEU A 883 15.12 -5.28 -4.03
CA LEU A 883 15.31 -6.49 -4.77
C LEU A 883 13.93 -6.93 -5.07
N ALA A 884 13.51 -6.62 -6.34
CA ALA A 884 12.13 -6.70 -6.68
C ALA A 884 11.80 -8.03 -6.17
N VAL A 885 10.85 -8.05 -5.36
CA VAL A 885 10.43 -9.28 -4.88
C VAL A 885 9.77 -9.89 -6.06
N ASP A 886 10.64 -10.23 -6.99
CA ASP A 886 10.32 -11.20 -8.00
C ASP A 886 9.98 -12.45 -7.26
N ILE A 887 8.70 -12.57 -6.97
CA ILE A 887 8.09 -13.85 -6.66
C ILE A 887 8.35 -14.81 -7.84
N ASP A 888 8.72 -14.29 -9.00
CA ASP A 888 9.06 -15.01 -10.21
C ASP A 888 10.53 -15.38 -10.29
N ASP A 889 10.77 -16.63 -9.93
CA ASP A 889 12.03 -17.33 -10.16
C ASP A 889 12.35 -17.57 -11.64
N ASP A 890 11.37 -17.50 -12.51
CA ASP A 890 11.51 -17.88 -13.91
C ASP A 890 12.59 -17.05 -14.65
N ASP A 891 12.73 -15.76 -14.34
CA ASP A 891 13.77 -14.92 -14.95
C ASP A 891 15.19 -15.23 -14.48
N ARG A 892 15.35 -15.74 -13.27
CA ARG A 892 16.67 -16.11 -12.74
C ARG A 892 17.11 -17.47 -13.28
N GLU A 893 16.19 -18.44 -13.36
CA GLU A 893 16.46 -19.74 -14.00
C GLU A 893 16.75 -19.59 -15.50
N GLU A 894 16.07 -18.69 -16.21
CA GLU A 894 16.39 -18.40 -17.62
C GLU A 894 17.77 -17.75 -17.78
N ARG A 895 18.15 -16.82 -16.88
CA ARG A 895 19.49 -16.21 -16.89
C ARG A 895 20.60 -17.21 -16.56
N GLU A 896 20.35 -18.13 -15.66
CA GLU A 896 21.31 -19.20 -15.33
C GLU A 896 21.39 -20.26 -16.43
N LYS A 897 20.28 -20.60 -17.08
CA LYS A 897 20.25 -21.46 -18.28
C LYS A 897 20.90 -20.82 -19.50
N ARG A 898 20.90 -19.49 -19.63
CA ARG A 898 21.61 -18.77 -20.69
C ARG A 898 23.12 -18.61 -20.43
N LYS A 899 23.57 -18.82 -19.18
CA LYS A 899 24.98 -18.80 -18.79
C LYS A 899 25.62 -20.18 -18.82
N ARG A 900 24.83 -21.24 -18.93
CA ARG A 900 25.28 -22.62 -19.23
C ARG A 900 25.08 -22.92 -20.72
#